data_c5648e0612ee866c5c4606e2fafaba59
#
_entry.id   c5648e0612ee866c5c4606e2fafaba59
#
_cell.length_a   1.000
_cell.length_b   1.000
_cell.length_c   1.000
_cell.angle_alpha   90.00
_cell.angle_beta   90.00
_cell.angle_gamma   90.00
#
_symmetry.space_group_name_H-M   'P 1'
#
loop_
_entity.id
_entity.type
_entity.pdbx_description
1 polymer ?
#
loop_
_entity_poly.entity_id
_entity_poly.type
_entity_poly.pdbx_seq_one_letter_code
_entity_poly.pdbx_strand_id
1 'polypeptide(L)'
;MKLCKCRLHNLENESEETAMERRKLTKEDIDKVRNIEGFPLGTDEDIIALSDAPFYTACPNPFIEDFIKEYGTPYDEATDDYHREPFAADVSEGKNDPIYNAHTYHTKVPHKAIMRYILHYTNPGDIVLDGFCGTGMTGVAANMCEHPDNEFRMTIDHEMPYVKWGRRYPVLNDLAPIATLISRNYNADFDVTEFEREAEKILEDTKRECGWMYKTNPTEESQNSFVETQGTILYTVWSDVYICPHCGNEIVFYDAAVDSETGKVADNFKCSACGATLKKRDCDNAFDTYFDEKNNDTRRIIKQRPVLIAYQFGGKRYKKAPDDNDLSILSKIENMSIPYWYPSNRMCEGKESRRNDKIGLTHVNHYFYKRTLATLAKMYDLICKSEHADMLKIWFTSQIINISKMNRYRPQVSFPYNPLSGTLYVSSMVSEANPFNAYEGKIKKFSLALRNNAGNCSCISTGSTTQLLVGDNVCDYIFTDPPFGANLNYSELSFLWESWIGVTTRSKFEAIVNQAVGKALPEYQELMTRCFAEYFRILKPNRWMTVEFHNSQNAVWNAIQEALQKSGFIVADVRTLDKQGSSFKQVTAATAVKQDLVISAYKPKESFIREMVEKAGNEDTAWSFVRQHLSNIPVVVIKNNRIEVSAERQAYLLFDRMVAYHIMQGIPVPLDSTDFYRGLDEKFLKRDNMYFLPDQVNEYDTARITTEVENIQFELFVTNEKSAISWLYQQLDEQFCGPQTYAELQPKFMQEVKAVDKYEQMPELATILEENFLQDEKGRWYIPDVTKEGDLVKLREKNLWKEFEGYMNSKGKLKLFRSEAIRVGFSRLWKEKNYKAIVDIAERLPEQTIQEDSNLLMYYDISLGRV
;
A
#
# COMPACT_ATOMS: atom_id res chain seq x y z
N MET A 1 -9.62 -23.80 30.91
CA MET A 1 -10.36 -24.62 29.95
C MET A 1 -11.69 -23.92 29.66
N LYS A 2 -11.70 -22.92 28.79
CA LYS A 2 -12.89 -22.24 28.30
C LYS A 2 -13.03 -22.59 26.82
N LEU A 3 -14.05 -23.35 26.50
CA LEU A 3 -14.50 -23.66 25.16
C LEU A 3 -14.84 -22.38 24.41
N CYS A 4 -14.30 -22.22 23.20
CA CYS A 4 -14.75 -21.23 22.26
C CYS A 4 -16.23 -21.52 21.93
N LYS A 5 -17.14 -20.81 22.61
CA LYS A 5 -18.59 -20.93 22.34
C LYS A 5 -18.91 -20.07 21.12
N CYS A 6 -18.60 -20.55 19.92
CA CYS A 6 -19.26 -20.13 18.70
C CYS A 6 -20.58 -20.91 18.56
N ARG A 7 -21.52 -20.67 19.44
CA ARG A 7 -22.91 -21.16 19.27
C ARG A 7 -23.86 -20.15 19.87
N LEU A 8 -24.72 -19.62 19.02
CA LEU A 8 -26.16 -19.45 19.24
C LEU A 8 -26.78 -18.68 18.07
N HIS A 9 -27.42 -19.36 17.17
CA HIS A 9 -28.85 -19.33 16.85
C HIS A 9 -29.09 -20.06 15.54
N ASN A 10 -29.63 -21.22 15.60
CA ASN A 10 -30.90 -21.69 15.07
C ASN A 10 -30.93 -23.21 14.87
N LEU A 11 -32.03 -23.78 15.34
CA LEU A 11 -32.60 -25.04 14.99
C LEU A 11 -32.08 -26.27 15.77
N GLU A 12 -32.99 -26.70 16.65
CA GLU A 12 -33.07 -28.04 17.17
C GLU A 12 -33.06 -29.06 16.04
N ASN A 13 -31.91 -29.74 15.88
CA ASN A 13 -31.86 -31.15 15.48
C ASN A 13 -30.47 -31.68 15.83
N GLU A 14 -30.52 -32.74 16.64
CA GLU A 14 -29.37 -33.44 17.19
C GLU A 14 -28.52 -34.10 16.10
N SER A 15 -27.33 -33.59 15.91
CA SER A 15 -26.11 -34.31 15.60
C SER A 15 -25.00 -33.68 16.40
N GLU A 16 -24.21 -34.45 17.14
CA GLU A 16 -23.01 -33.99 17.86
C GLU A 16 -21.99 -33.46 16.80
N GLU A 17 -22.12 -32.20 16.42
CA GLU A 17 -21.11 -31.48 15.64
C GLU A 17 -19.92 -31.20 16.57
N THR A 18 -18.83 -31.88 16.34
CA THR A 18 -17.55 -31.66 16.99
C THR A 18 -16.98 -30.33 16.52
N ALA A 19 -17.25 -29.24 17.24
CA ALA A 19 -16.60 -27.94 17.01
C ALA A 19 -15.08 -28.11 16.99
N MET A 20 -14.38 -27.45 16.08
CA MET A 20 -12.92 -27.48 16.03
C MET A 20 -12.33 -27.08 17.37
N GLU A 21 -11.60 -27.99 18.03
CA GLU A 21 -11.00 -27.76 19.34
C GLU A 21 -9.55 -27.29 19.20
N ARG A 22 -9.14 -26.31 20.02
CA ARG A 22 -7.75 -25.87 20.13
C ARG A 22 -6.86 -27.01 20.60
N ARG A 23 -5.75 -27.22 19.91
CA ARG A 23 -4.72 -28.19 20.23
C ARG A 23 -3.33 -27.65 19.98
N LYS A 24 -2.30 -28.27 20.49
CA LYS A 24 -0.92 -27.93 20.13
C LYS A 24 -0.59 -28.49 18.75
N LEU A 25 0.11 -27.70 17.95
CA LEU A 25 0.70 -28.15 16.68
C LEU A 25 1.74 -29.23 16.99
N THR A 26 1.76 -30.30 16.22
CA THR A 26 2.71 -31.42 16.38
C THR A 26 3.76 -31.41 15.27
N LYS A 27 4.83 -32.16 15.47
CA LYS A 27 5.86 -32.31 14.43
C LYS A 27 5.32 -33.04 13.21
N GLU A 28 4.43 -34.03 13.40
CA GLU A 28 3.76 -34.72 12.30
C GLU A 28 2.90 -33.77 11.44
N ASP A 29 2.27 -32.77 12.08
CA ASP A 29 1.50 -31.75 11.34
C ASP A 29 2.42 -30.87 10.51
N ILE A 30 3.58 -30.47 11.07
CA ILE A 30 4.60 -29.67 10.36
C ILE A 30 5.17 -30.48 9.18
N ASP A 31 5.46 -31.77 9.36
CA ASP A 31 6.05 -32.61 8.32
C ASP A 31 5.14 -32.79 7.10
N LYS A 32 3.80 -32.71 7.27
CA LYS A 32 2.84 -32.72 6.16
C LYS A 32 2.97 -31.50 5.24
N VAL A 33 3.40 -30.35 5.79
CA VAL A 33 3.42 -29.06 5.09
C VAL A 33 4.80 -28.51 4.82
N ARG A 34 5.86 -29.19 5.29
CA ARG A 34 7.26 -28.73 5.22
C ARG A 34 7.75 -28.43 3.79
N ASN A 35 7.23 -29.13 2.79
CA ASN A 35 7.62 -28.99 1.41
C ASN A 35 6.80 -27.96 0.62
N ILE A 36 5.83 -27.31 1.27
CA ILE A 36 5.01 -26.27 0.64
C ILE A 36 5.84 -25.01 0.42
N GLU A 37 5.62 -24.34 -0.69
CA GLU A 37 6.32 -23.11 -1.02
C GLU A 37 6.11 -22.04 0.06
N GLY A 38 7.20 -21.35 0.42
CA GLY A 38 7.13 -20.32 1.45
C GLY A 38 7.17 -20.86 2.89
N PHE A 39 7.37 -22.16 3.09
CA PHE A 39 7.58 -22.68 4.45
C PHE A 39 8.70 -21.87 5.15
N PRO A 40 8.46 -21.30 6.34
CA PRO A 40 9.36 -20.35 6.99
C PRO A 40 10.69 -20.99 7.43
N LEU A 41 11.65 -20.14 7.80
CA LEU A 41 12.95 -20.54 8.35
C LEU A 41 12.90 -20.45 9.87
N GLY A 42 13.04 -21.57 10.56
CA GLY A 42 13.02 -21.67 12.01
C GLY A 42 13.13 -23.13 12.45
N THR A 43 13.28 -23.37 13.76
CA THR A 43 13.21 -24.73 14.30
C THR A 43 11.74 -25.16 14.44
N ASP A 44 11.49 -26.47 14.48
CA ASP A 44 10.14 -26.98 14.70
C ASP A 44 9.60 -26.51 16.05
N GLU A 45 10.45 -26.43 17.07
CA GLU A 45 10.11 -25.94 18.40
C GLU A 45 9.67 -24.47 18.39
N ASP A 46 10.35 -23.60 17.64
CA ASP A 46 9.97 -22.18 17.51
C ASP A 46 8.63 -22.03 16.75
N ILE A 47 8.43 -22.80 15.68
CA ILE A 47 7.19 -22.82 14.91
C ILE A 47 6.01 -23.28 15.80
N ILE A 48 6.20 -24.35 16.58
CA ILE A 48 5.20 -24.86 17.51
C ILE A 48 4.89 -23.83 18.61
N ALA A 49 5.93 -23.19 19.15
CA ALA A 49 5.78 -22.17 20.19
C ALA A 49 5.09 -20.88 19.76
N LEU A 50 5.04 -20.61 18.45
CA LEU A 50 4.30 -19.48 17.89
C LEU A 50 2.86 -19.83 17.50
N SER A 51 2.57 -21.11 17.28
CA SER A 51 1.30 -21.58 16.73
C SER A 51 0.19 -21.74 17.77
N ASP A 52 -1.05 -21.53 17.37
CA ASP A 52 -2.29 -21.74 18.15
C ASP A 52 -3.27 -22.56 17.27
N ALA A 53 -2.90 -23.82 17.05
CA ALA A 53 -3.63 -24.71 16.15
C ALA A 53 -5.03 -25.06 16.71
N PRO A 54 -6.04 -25.25 15.86
CA PRO A 54 -6.00 -25.29 14.40
C PRO A 54 -6.14 -23.92 13.73
N PHE A 55 -6.44 -22.85 14.48
CA PHE A 55 -6.82 -21.54 13.96
C PHE A 55 -5.61 -20.72 13.46
N TYR A 56 -4.44 -20.93 14.02
CA TYR A 56 -3.21 -20.27 13.59
C TYR A 56 -2.02 -21.20 13.60
N THR A 57 -1.23 -21.21 12.52
CA THR A 57 0.08 -21.86 12.51
C THR A 57 1.15 -20.95 11.91
N ALA A 58 2.31 -20.92 12.54
CA ALA A 58 3.49 -20.18 12.05
C ALA A 58 4.22 -20.94 10.91
N CYS A 59 3.50 -21.76 10.17
CA CYS A 59 3.86 -22.45 8.94
C CYS A 59 2.58 -22.62 8.11
N PRO A 60 2.59 -23.14 6.87
CA PRO A 60 1.37 -23.45 6.14
C PRO A 60 0.41 -24.28 7.01
N ASN A 61 -0.85 -23.81 7.12
CA ASN A 61 -1.78 -24.35 8.09
C ASN A 61 -2.45 -25.64 7.55
N PRO A 62 -2.17 -26.82 8.13
CA PRO A 62 -2.72 -28.09 7.67
C PRO A 62 -4.21 -28.26 8.00
N PHE A 63 -4.85 -27.33 8.72
CA PHE A 63 -6.25 -27.42 9.18
C PHE A 63 -7.20 -26.48 8.40
N ILE A 64 -6.73 -25.81 7.35
CA ILE A 64 -7.55 -24.87 6.57
C ILE A 64 -8.76 -25.61 5.93
N GLU A 65 -8.56 -26.81 5.39
CA GLU A 65 -9.65 -27.57 4.80
C GLU A 65 -10.72 -27.94 5.83
N ASP A 66 -10.32 -28.27 7.05
CA ASP A 66 -11.26 -28.60 8.12
C ASP A 66 -12.06 -27.35 8.55
N PHE A 67 -11.39 -26.19 8.62
CA PHE A 67 -12.04 -24.90 8.86
C PHE A 67 -13.08 -24.57 7.77
N ILE A 68 -12.72 -24.76 6.50
CA ILE A 68 -13.63 -24.50 5.39
C ILE A 68 -14.80 -25.48 5.36
N LYS A 69 -14.59 -26.77 5.70
CA LYS A 69 -15.66 -27.75 5.82
C LYS A 69 -16.63 -27.42 6.95
N GLU A 70 -16.14 -26.88 8.07
CA GLU A 70 -16.97 -26.50 9.22
C GLU A 70 -17.82 -25.25 8.95
N TYR A 71 -17.21 -24.22 8.31
CA TYR A 71 -17.84 -22.90 8.20
C TYR A 71 -18.25 -22.50 6.78
N GLY A 72 -17.72 -23.15 5.75
CA GLY A 72 -18.00 -22.81 4.36
C GLY A 72 -19.20 -23.52 3.79
N THR A 73 -19.78 -22.96 2.73
CA THR A 73 -20.87 -23.55 1.97
C THR A 73 -20.34 -24.13 0.66
N PRO A 74 -20.62 -25.41 0.33
CA PRO A 74 -20.24 -25.96 -0.97
C PRO A 74 -20.83 -25.19 -2.14
N TYR A 75 -20.07 -25.05 -3.24
CA TYR A 75 -20.54 -24.41 -4.45
C TYR A 75 -21.29 -25.41 -5.35
N ASP A 76 -22.44 -24.98 -5.84
CA ASP A 76 -23.20 -25.69 -6.88
C ASP A 76 -23.76 -24.66 -7.87
N GLU A 77 -23.25 -24.66 -9.10
CA GLU A 77 -23.66 -23.71 -10.15
C GLU A 77 -25.15 -23.77 -10.49
N ALA A 78 -25.80 -24.94 -10.32
CA ALA A 78 -27.21 -25.13 -10.65
C ALA A 78 -28.16 -24.40 -9.67
N THR A 79 -27.71 -24.18 -8.44
CA THR A 79 -28.51 -23.54 -7.38
C THR A 79 -27.96 -22.16 -6.99
N ASP A 80 -26.84 -21.73 -7.59
CA ASP A 80 -26.20 -20.45 -7.30
C ASP A 80 -26.99 -19.27 -7.88
N ASP A 81 -27.61 -18.49 -7.02
CA ASP A 81 -28.39 -17.29 -7.34
C ASP A 81 -27.59 -15.98 -7.09
N TYR A 82 -26.29 -16.11 -6.79
CA TYR A 82 -25.46 -14.96 -6.49
C TYR A 82 -25.32 -14.03 -7.69
N HIS A 83 -25.65 -12.77 -7.46
CA HIS A 83 -25.42 -11.68 -8.39
C HIS A 83 -25.03 -10.41 -7.62
N ARG A 84 -23.90 -9.80 -7.98
CA ARG A 84 -23.44 -8.51 -7.48
C ARG A 84 -22.77 -7.76 -8.63
N GLU A 85 -22.97 -6.47 -8.65
CA GLU A 85 -22.20 -5.55 -9.50
C GLU A 85 -20.89 -5.18 -8.81
N PRO A 86 -19.86 -4.66 -9.50
CA PRO A 86 -18.66 -4.16 -8.85
C PRO A 86 -19.00 -2.98 -7.91
N PHE A 87 -18.27 -2.87 -6.82
CA PHE A 87 -18.41 -1.75 -5.90
C PHE A 87 -17.85 -0.48 -6.55
N ALA A 88 -18.72 0.34 -7.12
CA ALA A 88 -18.38 1.45 -7.99
C ALA A 88 -18.25 2.81 -7.25
N ALA A 89 -18.07 2.81 -5.92
CA ALA A 89 -17.87 4.03 -5.15
C ALA A 89 -16.39 4.22 -4.75
N ASP A 90 -15.93 5.47 -4.78
CA ASP A 90 -14.65 5.82 -4.15
C ASP A 90 -14.78 5.74 -2.63
N VAL A 91 -13.76 5.20 -1.97
CA VAL A 91 -13.75 5.04 -0.50
C VAL A 91 -12.71 5.97 0.11
N SER A 92 -13.09 6.68 1.18
CA SER A 92 -12.20 7.50 1.98
C SER A 92 -12.33 7.14 3.45
N GLU A 93 -11.24 6.63 4.07
CA GLU A 93 -11.23 6.20 5.47
C GLU A 93 -9.97 6.64 6.21
N GLY A 94 -10.15 7.05 7.47
CA GLY A 94 -9.06 7.53 8.32
C GLY A 94 -8.21 6.42 8.94
N LYS A 95 -6.95 6.77 9.29
CA LYS A 95 -5.97 5.89 9.95
C LYS A 95 -5.94 6.02 11.48
N ASN A 96 -6.94 6.66 12.08
CA ASN A 96 -6.91 7.01 13.52
C ASN A 96 -7.50 5.93 14.44
N ASP A 97 -7.92 4.79 13.89
CA ASP A 97 -8.48 3.70 14.68
C ASP A 97 -7.45 3.07 15.63
N PRO A 98 -7.82 2.74 16.89
CA PRO A 98 -6.92 2.11 17.85
C PRO A 98 -6.28 0.81 17.35
N ILE A 99 -7.04 -0.08 16.71
CA ILE A 99 -6.52 -1.37 16.21
C ILE A 99 -5.55 -1.15 15.04
N TYR A 100 -5.82 -0.17 14.18
CA TYR A 100 -4.90 0.21 13.11
C TYR A 100 -3.55 0.66 13.67
N ASN A 101 -3.52 1.36 14.83
CA ASN A 101 -2.34 1.94 15.45
C ASN A 101 -1.70 1.07 16.55
N ALA A 102 -2.28 -0.10 16.86
CA ALA A 102 -1.78 -0.96 17.94
C ALA A 102 -0.36 -1.48 17.69
N HIS A 103 -0.08 -2.03 16.52
CA HIS A 103 1.27 -2.46 16.11
C HIS A 103 1.69 -1.72 14.84
N THR A 104 2.96 -1.35 14.72
CA THR A 104 3.52 -0.76 13.50
C THR A 104 3.78 -1.86 12.49
N TYR A 105 3.37 -1.64 11.21
CA TYR A 105 3.70 -2.49 10.08
C TYR A 105 3.92 -1.64 8.83
N HIS A 106 4.44 -2.22 7.76
CA HIS A 106 4.92 -1.47 6.60
C HIS A 106 3.79 -0.82 5.80
N THR A 107 2.74 -1.58 5.52
CA THR A 107 1.52 -1.13 4.82
C THR A 107 0.30 -1.71 5.53
N LYS A 108 -0.81 -0.98 5.53
CA LYS A 108 -2.10 -1.44 6.05
C LYS A 108 -3.23 -0.72 5.35
N VAL A 109 -4.33 -1.42 5.15
CA VAL A 109 -5.61 -0.85 4.73
C VAL A 109 -6.49 -0.63 5.97
N PRO A 110 -7.17 0.50 6.12
CA PRO A 110 -8.14 0.67 7.22
C PRO A 110 -9.25 -0.40 7.12
N HIS A 111 -9.50 -1.13 8.21
CA HIS A 111 -10.48 -2.21 8.23
C HIS A 111 -11.90 -1.73 7.87
N LYS A 112 -12.30 -0.51 8.21
CA LYS A 112 -13.59 0.09 7.82
C LYS A 112 -13.74 0.27 6.32
N ALA A 113 -12.64 0.55 5.61
CA ALA A 113 -12.65 0.56 4.15
C ALA A 113 -12.90 -0.85 3.60
N ILE A 114 -12.19 -1.86 4.13
CA ILE A 114 -12.36 -3.26 3.73
C ILE A 114 -13.77 -3.76 4.05
N MET A 115 -14.36 -3.37 5.19
CA MET A 115 -15.72 -3.75 5.57
C MET A 115 -16.75 -3.36 4.50
N ARG A 116 -16.61 -2.21 3.83
CA ARG A 116 -17.51 -1.79 2.74
C ARG A 116 -17.53 -2.80 1.61
N TYR A 117 -16.35 -3.27 1.19
CA TYR A 117 -16.23 -4.29 0.14
C TYR A 117 -16.76 -5.65 0.60
N ILE A 118 -16.42 -6.11 1.82
CA ILE A 118 -16.93 -7.38 2.36
C ILE A 118 -18.44 -7.35 2.45
N LEU A 119 -19.05 -6.30 2.99
CA LEU A 119 -20.50 -6.16 3.11
C LEU A 119 -21.19 -6.15 1.76
N HIS A 120 -20.60 -5.53 0.74
CA HIS A 120 -21.15 -5.49 -0.61
C HIS A 120 -21.12 -6.85 -1.31
N TYR A 121 -19.99 -7.56 -1.24
CA TYR A 121 -19.79 -8.79 -2.01
C TYR A 121 -20.22 -10.06 -1.29
N THR A 122 -20.48 -10.02 0.00
CA THR A 122 -20.73 -11.23 0.81
C THR A 122 -22.02 -11.18 1.61
N ASN A 123 -22.51 -12.37 2.00
CA ASN A 123 -23.54 -12.56 2.99
C ASN A 123 -22.95 -13.08 4.32
N PRO A 124 -23.68 -13.00 5.45
CA PRO A 124 -23.29 -13.70 6.67
C PRO A 124 -23.09 -15.19 6.42
N GLY A 125 -21.99 -15.73 6.95
CA GLY A 125 -21.61 -17.14 6.77
C GLY A 125 -20.58 -17.37 5.65
N ASP A 126 -20.33 -16.39 4.79
CA ASP A 126 -19.39 -16.52 3.67
C ASP A 126 -17.92 -16.56 4.12
N ILE A 127 -17.11 -17.30 3.37
CA ILE A 127 -15.65 -17.36 3.52
C ILE A 127 -15.00 -16.18 2.78
N VAL A 128 -14.19 -15.40 3.50
CA VAL A 128 -13.38 -14.29 2.97
C VAL A 128 -11.91 -14.64 3.02
N LEU A 129 -11.20 -14.57 1.90
CA LEU A 129 -9.77 -14.90 1.81
C LEU A 129 -8.93 -13.65 1.60
N ASP A 130 -7.78 -13.62 2.30
CA ASP A 130 -6.68 -12.68 2.02
C ASP A 130 -5.34 -13.41 2.09
N GLY A 131 -4.68 -13.57 0.96
CA GLY A 131 -3.40 -14.27 0.85
C GLY A 131 -2.17 -13.40 1.11
N PHE A 132 -2.35 -12.07 1.24
CA PHE A 132 -1.33 -11.11 1.62
C PHE A 132 -1.80 -10.28 2.81
N CYS A 133 -2.30 -10.97 3.86
CA CYS A 133 -3.08 -10.35 4.92
C CYS A 133 -2.31 -9.34 5.77
N GLY A 134 -0.98 -9.29 5.70
CA GLY A 134 -0.17 -8.41 6.52
C GLY A 134 -0.57 -8.53 8.00
N THR A 135 -1.06 -7.45 8.58
CA THR A 135 -1.52 -7.43 9.98
C THR A 135 -2.94 -8.00 10.18
N GLY A 136 -3.57 -8.56 9.15
CA GLY A 136 -4.89 -9.19 9.24
C GLY A 136 -6.06 -8.22 9.30
N MET A 137 -5.95 -7.03 8.69
CA MET A 137 -7.04 -6.05 8.68
C MET A 137 -8.28 -6.56 7.93
N THR A 138 -8.12 -7.43 6.93
CA THR A 138 -9.24 -8.11 6.25
C THR A 138 -10.00 -9.01 7.21
N GLY A 139 -9.29 -9.74 8.08
CA GLY A 139 -9.92 -10.54 9.12
C GLY A 139 -10.66 -9.69 10.16
N VAL A 140 -10.05 -8.59 10.62
CA VAL A 140 -10.70 -7.61 11.51
C VAL A 140 -11.99 -7.09 10.87
N ALA A 141 -11.94 -6.72 9.59
CA ALA A 141 -13.10 -6.24 8.84
C ALA A 141 -14.21 -7.30 8.75
N ALA A 142 -13.86 -8.56 8.45
CA ALA A 142 -14.79 -9.67 8.37
C ALA A 142 -15.46 -9.96 9.72
N ASN A 143 -14.69 -10.00 10.82
CA ASN A 143 -15.20 -10.20 12.17
C ASN A 143 -16.10 -9.04 12.63
N MET A 144 -15.71 -7.77 12.32
CA MET A 144 -16.49 -6.57 12.69
C MET A 144 -17.78 -6.41 11.90
N CYS A 145 -18.00 -7.14 10.83
CA CYS A 145 -19.30 -7.20 10.16
C CYS A 145 -20.41 -7.81 11.05
N GLU A 146 -20.08 -8.53 12.12
CA GLU A 146 -21.03 -9.00 13.12
C GLU A 146 -21.36 -7.95 14.17
N HIS A 147 -20.33 -7.22 14.64
CA HIS A 147 -20.42 -6.25 15.73
C HIS A 147 -19.77 -4.90 15.35
N PRO A 148 -20.33 -4.19 14.35
CA PRO A 148 -19.79 -2.88 13.94
C PRO A 148 -20.01 -1.84 15.04
N ASP A 149 -19.20 -0.77 15.02
CA ASP A 149 -19.52 0.43 15.81
C ASP A 149 -20.81 1.10 15.27
N ASN A 150 -21.55 1.74 16.19
CA ASN A 150 -22.87 2.28 15.85
C ASN A 150 -22.84 3.37 14.77
N GLU A 151 -21.83 4.22 14.78
CA GLU A 151 -21.70 5.33 13.81
C GLU A 151 -21.43 4.77 12.40
N PHE A 152 -20.49 3.83 12.28
CA PHE A 152 -20.21 3.17 11.01
C PHE A 152 -21.43 2.40 10.49
N ARG A 153 -22.15 1.68 11.38
CA ARG A 153 -23.35 0.96 11.01
C ARG A 153 -24.42 1.88 10.43
N MET A 154 -24.72 3.00 11.11
CA MET A 154 -25.71 3.97 10.62
C MET A 154 -25.33 4.54 9.26
N THR A 155 -24.04 4.81 9.05
CA THR A 155 -23.54 5.31 7.77
C THR A 155 -23.74 4.28 6.66
N ILE A 156 -23.35 3.03 6.89
CA ILE A 156 -23.49 1.96 5.91
C ILE A 156 -24.96 1.60 5.63
N ASP A 157 -25.81 1.54 6.66
CA ASP A 157 -27.24 1.27 6.48
C ASP A 157 -27.93 2.34 5.60
N HIS A 158 -27.41 3.58 5.62
CA HIS A 158 -27.86 4.67 4.74
C HIS A 158 -27.28 4.53 3.31
N GLU A 159 -25.94 4.32 3.18
CA GLU A 159 -25.25 4.27 1.89
C GLU A 159 -25.53 2.97 1.12
N MET A 160 -25.70 1.86 1.83
CA MET A 160 -25.79 0.50 1.28
C MET A 160 -26.93 -0.28 1.97
N PRO A 161 -28.20 0.13 1.79
CA PRO A 161 -29.34 -0.46 2.52
C PRO A 161 -29.60 -1.95 2.19
N TYR A 162 -28.97 -2.50 1.17
CA TYR A 162 -29.08 -3.89 0.73
C TYR A 162 -28.13 -4.86 1.46
N VAL A 163 -27.15 -4.36 2.22
CA VAL A 163 -26.16 -5.21 2.88
C VAL A 163 -26.77 -5.95 4.08
N LYS A 164 -26.19 -7.11 4.38
CA LYS A 164 -26.59 -7.92 5.52
C LYS A 164 -25.47 -7.98 6.54
N TRP A 165 -25.73 -7.50 7.74
CA TRP A 165 -24.81 -7.60 8.86
C TRP A 165 -24.80 -9.04 9.41
N GLY A 166 -23.65 -9.47 9.92
CA GLY A 166 -23.43 -10.78 10.50
C GLY A 166 -22.01 -11.26 10.27
N ARG A 167 -21.66 -12.40 10.84
CA ARG A 167 -20.31 -12.96 10.80
C ARG A 167 -19.94 -13.42 9.40
N ARG A 168 -18.68 -13.17 9.02
CA ARG A 168 -17.96 -13.82 7.91
C ARG A 168 -16.79 -14.58 8.50
N TYR A 169 -16.31 -15.59 7.80
CA TYR A 169 -15.23 -16.44 8.26
C TYR A 169 -13.95 -16.17 7.47
N PRO A 170 -12.99 -15.40 8.04
CA PRO A 170 -11.78 -15.07 7.32
C PRO A 170 -10.76 -16.22 7.32
N VAL A 171 -10.19 -16.45 6.12
CA VAL A 171 -9.01 -17.28 5.88
C VAL A 171 -7.88 -16.34 5.48
N LEU A 172 -6.85 -16.26 6.29
CA LEU A 172 -5.77 -15.29 6.14
C LEU A 172 -4.44 -16.00 5.93
N ASN A 173 -3.63 -15.51 5.01
CA ASN A 173 -2.29 -16.03 4.77
C ASN A 173 -1.30 -14.88 4.56
N ASP A 174 -0.08 -15.05 5.00
CA ASP A 174 1.04 -14.17 4.68
C ASP A 174 2.35 -14.96 4.69
N LEU A 175 3.31 -14.52 3.89
CA LEU A 175 4.63 -15.13 3.84
C LEU A 175 5.45 -14.84 5.10
N ALA A 176 5.20 -13.71 5.77
CA ALA A 176 5.98 -13.20 6.89
C ALA A 176 5.43 -13.69 8.24
N PRO A 177 6.21 -14.46 9.04
CA PRO A 177 5.80 -14.94 10.36
C PRO A 177 5.39 -13.82 11.32
N ILE A 178 6.02 -12.65 11.25
CA ILE A 178 5.60 -11.51 12.07
C ILE A 178 4.24 -10.97 11.67
N ALA A 179 3.90 -10.95 10.38
CA ALA A 179 2.61 -10.52 9.88
C ALA A 179 1.49 -11.43 10.42
N THR A 180 1.66 -12.74 10.28
CA THR A 180 0.67 -13.72 10.74
C THR A 180 0.54 -13.77 12.26
N LEU A 181 1.62 -13.53 13.01
CA LEU A 181 1.57 -13.38 14.48
C LEU A 181 0.75 -12.14 14.89
N ILE A 182 0.91 -11.01 14.19
CA ILE A 182 0.11 -9.81 14.44
C ILE A 182 -1.35 -10.08 14.05
N SER A 183 -1.56 -10.69 12.87
CA SER A 183 -2.89 -11.08 12.36
C SER A 183 -3.63 -11.98 13.35
N ARG A 184 -2.96 -12.99 13.92
CA ARG A 184 -3.53 -13.87 14.95
C ARG A 184 -4.08 -13.08 16.15
N ASN A 185 -3.29 -12.16 16.68
CA ASN A 185 -3.69 -11.39 17.86
C ASN A 185 -4.81 -10.39 17.58
N TYR A 186 -4.94 -9.93 16.35
CA TYR A 186 -6.05 -9.05 15.96
C TYR A 186 -7.34 -9.81 15.61
N ASN A 187 -7.24 -11.10 15.29
CA ASN A 187 -8.35 -11.90 14.75
C ASN A 187 -8.69 -13.12 15.60
N ALA A 188 -8.23 -13.18 16.83
CA ALA A 188 -8.57 -14.23 17.78
C ALA A 188 -9.07 -13.61 19.09
N ASP A 189 -9.60 -14.45 19.97
CA ASP A 189 -9.94 -14.03 21.33
C ASP A 189 -8.72 -13.47 22.04
N PHE A 190 -8.87 -12.32 22.66
CA PHE A 190 -7.81 -11.62 23.37
C PHE A 190 -8.30 -11.19 24.76
N ASP A 191 -7.79 -11.85 25.82
CA ASP A 191 -8.10 -11.47 27.19
C ASP A 191 -7.28 -10.26 27.61
N VAL A 192 -7.89 -9.07 27.51
CA VAL A 192 -7.26 -7.79 27.84
C VAL A 192 -6.83 -7.72 29.30
N THR A 193 -7.61 -8.31 30.23
CA THR A 193 -7.33 -8.26 31.67
C THR A 193 -6.11 -9.08 32.02
N GLU A 194 -6.02 -10.30 31.50
CA GLU A 194 -4.83 -11.14 31.68
C GLU A 194 -3.59 -10.55 30.99
N PHE A 195 -3.78 -9.96 29.81
CA PHE A 195 -2.68 -9.25 29.11
C PHE A 195 -2.13 -8.10 29.97
N GLU A 196 -2.98 -7.21 30.48
CA GLU A 196 -2.56 -6.08 31.31
C GLU A 196 -1.79 -6.57 32.55
N ARG A 197 -2.35 -7.54 33.27
CA ARG A 197 -1.76 -8.11 34.46
C ARG A 197 -0.35 -8.69 34.25
N GLU A 198 -0.21 -9.53 33.20
CA GLU A 198 1.07 -10.18 32.90
C GLU A 198 2.10 -9.19 32.31
N ALA A 199 1.68 -8.26 31.46
CA ALA A 199 2.57 -7.25 30.90
C ALA A 199 3.14 -6.30 31.98
N GLU A 200 2.30 -5.83 32.93
CA GLU A 200 2.73 -5.01 34.06
C GLU A 200 3.70 -5.77 34.94
N LYS A 201 3.41 -7.03 35.28
CA LYS A 201 4.30 -7.90 36.09
C LYS A 201 5.67 -8.09 35.43
N ILE A 202 5.70 -8.36 34.09
CA ILE A 202 6.95 -8.50 33.34
C ILE A 202 7.76 -7.21 33.35
N LEU A 203 7.11 -6.06 33.22
CA LEU A 203 7.79 -4.76 33.31
C LEU A 203 8.37 -4.51 34.67
N GLU A 204 7.64 -4.79 35.75
CA GLU A 204 8.12 -4.63 37.13
C GLU A 204 9.32 -5.54 37.44
N ASP A 205 9.24 -6.83 37.07
CA ASP A 205 10.31 -7.78 37.25
C ASP A 205 11.57 -7.41 36.46
N THR A 206 11.39 -6.94 35.21
CA THR A 206 12.48 -6.45 34.37
C THR A 206 13.10 -5.18 34.97
N LYS A 207 12.27 -4.24 35.45
CA LYS A 207 12.71 -2.99 36.07
C LYS A 207 13.48 -3.20 37.35
N ARG A 208 13.13 -4.22 38.12
CA ARG A 208 13.85 -4.61 39.35
C ARG A 208 15.29 -5.01 39.05
N GLU A 209 15.52 -5.73 37.94
CA GLU A 209 16.85 -6.20 37.56
C GLU A 209 17.62 -5.18 36.69
N CYS A 210 16.97 -4.55 35.72
CA CYS A 210 17.60 -3.73 34.70
C CYS A 210 17.47 -2.22 34.94
N GLY A 211 16.60 -1.77 35.87
CA GLY A 211 16.26 -0.37 36.06
C GLY A 211 17.42 0.54 36.48
N TRP A 212 18.45 -0.03 37.15
CA TRP A 212 19.64 0.72 37.53
C TRP A 212 20.42 1.28 36.33
N MET A 213 20.34 0.67 35.16
CA MET A 213 21.00 1.10 33.95
C MET A 213 20.41 2.41 33.36
N TYR A 214 19.26 2.82 33.87
CA TYR A 214 18.52 4.02 33.44
C TYR A 214 18.42 5.07 34.55
N LYS A 215 19.40 5.08 35.49
CA LYS A 215 19.51 6.10 36.52
C LYS A 215 20.61 7.09 36.22
N THR A 216 20.42 8.34 36.63
CA THR A 216 21.39 9.44 36.49
C THR A 216 21.32 10.39 37.66
N ASN A 217 22.42 11.08 37.96
CA ASN A 217 22.43 12.10 38.96
C ASN A 217 21.74 13.38 38.44
N PRO A 218 20.86 14.00 39.27
CA PRO A 218 20.25 15.26 38.95
C PRO A 218 21.29 16.40 38.93
N THR A 219 21.07 17.43 38.10
CA THR A 219 21.90 18.66 38.13
C THR A 219 21.58 19.50 39.36
N GLU A 220 22.49 20.38 39.79
CA GLU A 220 22.28 21.28 40.90
C GLU A 220 20.99 22.10 40.81
N GLU A 221 20.62 22.55 39.62
CA GLU A 221 19.39 23.30 39.32
C GLU A 221 18.11 22.48 39.55
N SER A 222 18.20 21.14 39.51
CA SER A 222 17.07 20.23 39.68
C SER A 222 16.89 19.68 41.10
N GLN A 223 17.82 19.90 42.01
CA GLN A 223 17.89 19.32 43.38
C GLN A 223 16.85 19.85 44.38
N ASN A 224 15.60 20.10 43.98
CA ASN A 224 14.54 20.58 44.91
C ASN A 224 13.66 19.47 45.49
N SER A 225 14.05 18.19 45.41
CA SER A 225 13.27 17.06 45.93
C SER A 225 13.99 16.40 47.10
N PHE A 226 13.31 16.28 48.25
CA PHE A 226 13.82 15.57 49.46
C PHE A 226 13.55 14.05 49.40
N VAL A 227 12.86 13.56 48.41
CA VAL A 227 12.40 12.16 48.34
C VAL A 227 13.19 11.32 47.32
N GLU A 228 13.58 11.88 46.21
CA GLU A 228 14.33 11.19 45.17
C GLU A 228 15.79 11.62 45.20
N THR A 229 16.72 10.66 45.12
CA THR A 229 18.17 10.91 45.05
C THR A 229 18.74 10.79 43.65
N GLN A 230 18.03 10.12 42.74
CA GLN A 230 18.44 9.88 41.35
C GLN A 230 17.30 10.14 40.37
N GLY A 231 17.62 10.72 39.22
CA GLY A 231 16.70 10.88 38.10
C GLY A 231 16.57 9.59 37.28
N THR A 232 15.43 9.45 36.61
CA THR A 232 15.19 8.35 35.66
C THR A 232 15.41 8.85 34.23
N ILE A 233 16.33 8.24 33.49
CA ILE A 233 16.64 8.56 32.08
C ILE A 233 15.41 8.26 31.24
N LEU A 234 14.98 9.23 30.44
CA LEU A 234 13.92 9.10 29.44
C LEU A 234 14.50 8.65 28.08
N TYR A 235 15.60 9.27 27.70
CA TYR A 235 16.40 8.88 26.54
C TYR A 235 17.82 9.44 26.64
N THR A 236 18.77 8.78 25.97
CA THR A 236 20.14 9.27 25.76
C THR A 236 20.37 9.52 24.26
N VAL A 237 20.93 10.66 23.93
CA VAL A 237 21.30 10.96 22.54
C VAL A 237 22.73 10.53 22.32
N TRP A 238 22.91 9.71 21.28
CA TRP A 238 24.22 9.26 20.80
C TRP A 238 24.54 9.94 19.49
N SER A 239 25.76 10.44 19.34
CA SER A 239 26.27 11.11 18.13
C SER A 239 27.38 10.31 17.50
N ASP A 240 27.33 10.16 16.18
CA ASP A 240 28.46 9.63 15.40
C ASP A 240 29.70 10.52 15.57
N VAL A 241 30.85 9.89 15.50
CA VAL A 241 32.16 10.54 15.49
C VAL A 241 32.77 10.42 14.09
N TYR A 242 33.22 11.52 13.56
CA TYR A 242 33.89 11.63 12.25
C TYR A 242 35.37 11.96 12.39
N ILE A 243 36.15 11.67 11.36
CA ILE A 243 37.56 12.03 11.24
C ILE A 243 37.68 13.25 10.32
N CYS A 244 38.33 14.28 10.80
CA CYS A 244 38.63 15.46 9.98
C CYS A 244 39.63 15.10 8.85
N PRO A 245 39.29 15.33 7.57
CA PRO A 245 40.19 15.00 6.46
C PRO A 245 41.44 15.87 6.41
N HIS A 246 41.45 17.02 7.10
CA HIS A 246 42.60 17.96 7.11
C HIS A 246 43.62 17.69 8.22
N CYS A 247 43.17 17.28 9.41
CA CYS A 247 44.07 17.13 10.55
C CYS A 247 43.98 15.77 11.27
N GLY A 248 43.09 14.87 10.84
CA GLY A 248 42.92 13.56 11.45
C GLY A 248 42.22 13.55 12.82
N ASN A 249 41.77 14.73 13.32
CA ASN A 249 41.12 14.81 14.63
C ASN A 249 39.71 14.27 14.61
N GLU A 250 39.28 13.66 15.71
CA GLU A 250 37.90 13.20 15.88
C GLU A 250 36.95 14.40 16.09
N ILE A 251 35.77 14.33 15.44
CA ILE A 251 34.73 15.33 15.52
C ILE A 251 33.45 14.65 15.95
N VAL A 252 32.91 14.99 17.12
CA VAL A 252 31.56 14.58 17.56
C VAL A 252 30.57 15.42 16.77
N PHE A 253 29.73 14.78 15.96
CA PHE A 253 28.85 15.47 15.03
C PHE A 253 27.83 16.39 15.72
N TYR A 254 27.26 15.96 16.84
CA TYR A 254 26.34 16.78 17.65
C TYR A 254 26.97 18.09 18.08
N ASP A 255 28.17 18.04 18.68
CA ASP A 255 28.86 19.21 19.22
C ASP A 255 29.29 20.20 18.14
N ALA A 256 29.61 19.66 16.95
CA ALA A 256 30.09 20.48 15.83
C ALA A 256 28.97 21.08 14.97
N ALA A 257 27.83 20.38 14.83
CA ALA A 257 26.80 20.70 13.85
C ALA A 257 25.46 21.15 14.44
N VAL A 258 25.17 20.88 15.74
CA VAL A 258 23.89 21.25 16.35
C VAL A 258 24.02 22.55 17.12
N ASP A 259 23.22 23.53 16.77
CA ASP A 259 23.09 24.76 17.53
C ASP A 259 22.28 24.49 18.82
N SER A 260 22.90 24.77 19.97
CA SER A 260 22.35 24.44 21.29
C SER A 260 21.10 25.23 21.65
N GLU A 261 20.92 26.46 21.10
CA GLU A 261 19.79 27.32 21.41
C GLU A 261 18.58 27.03 20.51
N THR A 262 18.80 26.87 19.22
CA THR A 262 17.75 26.71 18.22
C THR A 262 17.44 25.24 17.87
N GLY A 263 18.35 24.33 18.20
CA GLY A 263 18.29 22.92 17.76
C GLY A 263 18.46 22.74 16.25
N LYS A 264 18.94 23.75 15.53
CA LYS A 264 19.21 23.67 14.10
C LYS A 264 20.44 22.83 13.85
N VAL A 265 20.38 21.91 12.88
CA VAL A 265 21.54 21.15 12.41
C VAL A 265 22.13 21.86 11.20
N ALA A 266 23.39 22.26 11.30
CA ALA A 266 24.08 22.97 10.24
C ALA A 266 24.60 21.99 9.18
N ASP A 267 24.42 22.33 7.90
CA ASP A 267 25.01 21.55 6.78
C ASP A 267 26.55 21.66 6.73
N ASN A 268 27.08 22.81 7.18
CA ASN A 268 28.52 23.08 7.28
C ASN A 268 28.87 23.29 8.75
N PHE A 269 29.91 22.62 9.22
CA PHE A 269 30.41 22.74 10.59
C PHE A 269 31.95 22.92 10.59
N LYS A 270 32.50 23.36 11.70
CA LYS A 270 33.93 23.57 11.84
C LYS A 270 34.61 22.46 12.62
N CYS A 271 35.78 22.01 12.19
CA CYS A 271 36.65 21.19 12.99
C CYS A 271 37.18 21.98 14.20
N SER A 272 36.95 21.45 15.42
CA SER A 272 37.38 22.10 16.65
C SER A 272 38.91 22.25 16.77
N ALA A 273 39.69 21.36 16.14
CA ALA A 273 41.16 21.36 16.19
C ALA A 273 41.81 22.24 15.16
N CYS A 274 41.38 22.22 13.89
CA CYS A 274 42.06 22.96 12.82
C CYS A 274 41.23 24.11 12.22
N GLY A 275 39.98 24.29 12.62
CA GLY A 275 39.10 25.36 12.13
C GLY A 275 38.54 25.14 10.71
N ALA A 276 38.92 24.08 10.00
CA ALA A 276 38.45 23.79 8.67
C ALA A 276 36.91 23.68 8.62
N THR A 277 36.27 24.29 7.63
CA THR A 277 34.82 24.17 7.39
C THR A 277 34.56 22.92 6.57
N LEU A 278 33.73 22.05 7.09
CA LEU A 278 33.48 20.71 6.59
C LEU A 278 31.99 20.48 6.37
N LYS A 279 31.67 19.57 5.45
CA LYS A 279 30.34 18.91 5.36
C LYS A 279 30.48 17.48 5.83
N LYS A 280 29.39 16.94 6.34
CA LYS A 280 29.34 15.53 6.80
C LYS A 280 29.89 14.54 5.75
N ARG A 281 29.56 14.73 4.46
CA ARG A 281 30.01 13.87 3.36
C ARG A 281 31.50 13.93 3.06
N ASP A 282 32.18 14.97 3.55
CA ASP A 282 33.61 15.20 3.30
C ASP A 282 34.48 14.55 4.39
N CYS A 283 33.86 14.01 5.44
CA CYS A 283 34.51 13.38 6.58
C CYS A 283 34.43 11.86 6.51
N ASP A 284 35.48 11.18 6.97
CA ASP A 284 35.46 9.73 7.18
C ASP A 284 34.80 9.37 8.51
N ASN A 285 34.17 8.19 8.58
CA ASN A 285 33.63 7.68 9.83
C ASN A 285 34.79 7.23 10.75
N ALA A 286 34.71 7.59 12.03
CA ALA A 286 35.51 6.93 13.06
C ALA A 286 34.88 5.58 13.43
N PHE A 287 35.71 4.61 13.80
CA PHE A 287 35.26 3.26 14.18
C PHE A 287 35.86 2.83 15.52
N ASP A 288 35.04 2.17 16.31
CA ASP A 288 35.50 1.39 17.46
C ASP A 288 35.60 -0.09 17.07
N THR A 289 36.56 -0.79 17.66
CA THR A 289 36.74 -2.24 17.49
C THR A 289 36.36 -2.92 18.80
N TYR A 290 35.51 -3.92 18.72
CA TYR A 290 35.06 -4.71 19.89
C TYR A 290 35.01 -6.20 19.54
N PHE A 291 35.06 -7.03 20.57
CA PHE A 291 34.86 -8.46 20.43
C PHE A 291 33.37 -8.79 20.62
N ASP A 292 32.74 -9.35 19.59
CA ASP A 292 31.38 -9.83 19.64
C ASP A 292 31.38 -11.26 20.21
N GLU A 293 31.13 -11.37 21.50
CA GLU A 293 31.14 -12.67 22.22
C GLU A 293 30.16 -13.69 21.63
N LYS A 294 28.99 -13.21 21.14
CA LYS A 294 27.95 -14.09 20.64
C LYS A 294 28.30 -14.71 19.30
N ASN A 295 28.96 -13.94 18.43
CA ASN A 295 29.41 -14.39 17.10
C ASN A 295 30.90 -14.83 17.11
N ASN A 296 31.58 -14.75 18.25
CA ASN A 296 32.98 -15.11 18.45
C ASN A 296 33.91 -14.48 17.40
N ASP A 297 33.74 -13.18 17.15
CA ASP A 297 34.49 -12.46 16.13
C ASP A 297 34.79 -10.99 16.53
N THR A 298 35.90 -10.45 16.02
CA THR A 298 36.27 -9.05 16.22
C THR A 298 35.63 -8.18 15.15
N ARG A 299 34.87 -7.20 15.56
CA ARG A 299 34.06 -6.34 14.71
C ARG A 299 34.45 -4.87 14.80
N ARG A 300 34.23 -4.15 13.70
CA ARG A 300 34.32 -2.70 13.66
C ARG A 300 32.92 -2.13 13.57
N ILE A 301 32.58 -1.19 14.43
CA ILE A 301 31.30 -0.46 14.39
C ILE A 301 31.57 1.04 14.40
N ILE A 302 30.70 1.83 13.77
CA ILE A 302 30.81 3.28 13.80
C ILE A 302 30.90 3.76 15.25
N LYS A 303 31.90 4.62 15.52
CA LYS A 303 32.13 5.19 16.82
C LYS A 303 31.04 6.18 17.18
N GLN A 304 30.44 6.02 18.34
CA GLN A 304 29.40 6.91 18.86
C GLN A 304 29.76 7.40 20.26
N ARG A 305 29.31 8.63 20.58
CA ARG A 305 29.46 9.22 21.91
C ARG A 305 28.10 9.65 22.45
N PRO A 306 27.79 9.42 23.76
CA PRO A 306 26.62 9.99 24.39
C PRO A 306 26.85 11.50 24.57
N VAL A 307 25.89 12.31 24.11
CA VAL A 307 26.03 13.78 24.08
C VAL A 307 24.97 14.51 24.88
N LEU A 308 23.80 13.87 25.11
CA LEU A 308 22.69 14.48 25.84
C LEU A 308 21.91 13.38 26.57
N ILE A 309 21.55 13.63 27.81
CA ILE A 309 20.64 12.81 28.61
C ILE A 309 19.41 13.64 28.97
N ALA A 310 18.24 13.16 28.56
CA ALA A 310 16.96 13.67 29.04
C ALA A 310 16.47 12.76 30.17
N TYR A 311 16.13 13.35 31.31
CA TYR A 311 15.70 12.58 32.49
C TYR A 311 14.53 13.25 33.23
N GLN A 312 13.83 12.47 34.01
CA GLN A 312 12.78 12.91 34.90
C GLN A 312 13.25 12.86 36.34
N PHE A 313 13.00 13.95 37.11
CA PHE A 313 13.30 14.06 38.50
C PHE A 313 12.27 14.95 39.21
N GLY A 314 11.73 14.54 40.36
CA GLY A 314 10.71 15.29 41.06
C GLY A 314 9.48 15.65 40.22
N GLY A 315 9.06 14.76 39.34
CA GLY A 315 7.94 14.97 38.43
C GLY A 315 8.21 15.91 37.23
N LYS A 316 9.40 16.51 37.12
CA LYS A 316 9.80 17.41 36.04
C LYS A 316 10.82 16.77 35.10
N ARG A 317 10.90 17.28 33.88
CA ARG A 317 11.85 16.81 32.85
C ARG A 317 13.00 17.78 32.71
N TYR A 318 14.20 17.25 32.64
CA TYR A 318 15.44 18.00 32.50
C TYR A 318 16.32 17.39 31.42
N LYS A 319 17.33 18.17 31.00
CA LYS A 319 18.37 17.73 30.07
C LYS A 319 19.74 18.11 30.62
N LYS A 320 20.72 17.24 30.40
CA LYS A 320 22.14 17.51 30.75
C LYS A 320 23.08 16.83 29.79
N ALA A 321 24.33 17.29 29.73
CA ALA A 321 25.41 16.48 29.16
C ALA A 321 25.73 15.29 30.08
N PRO A 322 26.19 14.13 29.58
CA PRO A 322 26.65 13.02 30.40
C PRO A 322 27.78 13.45 31.34
N ASP A 323 27.67 13.12 32.61
CA ASP A 323 28.74 13.32 33.62
C ASP A 323 29.57 12.06 33.83
N ASP A 324 30.61 12.14 34.70
CA ASP A 324 31.53 11.03 34.99
C ASP A 324 30.79 9.81 35.57
N ASN A 325 29.70 10.01 36.34
CA ASN A 325 28.88 8.94 36.88
C ASN A 325 28.12 8.23 35.75
N ASP A 326 27.53 8.98 34.81
CA ASP A 326 26.85 8.41 33.64
C ASP A 326 27.82 7.58 32.78
N LEU A 327 29.03 8.11 32.54
CA LEU A 327 30.08 7.40 31.80
C LEU A 327 30.57 6.13 32.52
N SER A 328 30.66 6.17 33.84
CA SER A 328 31.02 5.01 34.69
C SER A 328 29.94 3.93 34.61
N ILE A 329 28.65 4.30 34.65
CA ILE A 329 27.52 3.37 34.48
C ILE A 329 27.55 2.74 33.07
N LEU A 330 27.78 3.52 32.03
CA LEU A 330 27.90 3.02 30.65
C LEU A 330 29.08 2.04 30.52
N SER A 331 30.24 2.36 31.09
CA SER A 331 31.42 1.46 31.11
C SER A 331 31.11 0.14 31.81
N LYS A 332 30.37 0.18 32.95
CA LYS A 332 29.93 -1.03 33.67
C LYS A 332 29.00 -1.87 32.78
N ILE A 333 28.08 -1.24 32.07
CA ILE A 333 27.15 -1.91 31.15
C ILE A 333 27.92 -2.57 29.98
N GLU A 334 28.89 -1.87 29.39
CA GLU A 334 29.69 -2.42 28.30
C GLU A 334 30.50 -3.66 28.69
N ASN A 335 30.94 -3.72 29.94
CA ASN A 335 31.72 -4.84 30.47
C ASN A 335 30.86 -5.99 31.07
N MET A 336 29.53 -5.84 31.18
CA MET A 336 28.68 -6.92 31.70
C MET A 336 28.37 -7.96 30.62
N SER A 337 28.22 -9.23 31.00
CA SER A 337 27.62 -10.26 30.15
C SER A 337 26.10 -10.24 30.29
N ILE A 338 25.38 -10.55 29.18
CA ILE A 338 23.93 -10.71 29.18
C ILE A 338 23.60 -12.19 29.38
N PRO A 339 22.99 -12.60 30.52
CA PRO A 339 22.79 -14.02 30.83
C PRO A 339 21.55 -14.62 30.09
N TYR A 340 20.80 -13.80 29.39
CA TYR A 340 19.58 -14.18 28.69
C TYR A 340 19.83 -14.33 27.18
N TRP A 341 18.98 -15.11 26.52
CA TRP A 341 19.03 -15.25 25.08
C TRP A 341 18.59 -13.94 24.38
N TYR A 342 19.25 -13.63 23.29
CA TYR A 342 18.88 -12.59 22.33
C TYR A 342 19.34 -12.99 20.93
N PRO A 343 18.69 -12.47 19.85
CA PRO A 343 19.05 -12.80 18.49
C PRO A 343 20.38 -12.16 18.08
N SER A 344 21.24 -12.95 17.44
CA SER A 344 22.52 -12.50 16.85
C SER A 344 22.66 -12.89 15.38
N ASN A 345 21.51 -13.07 14.70
CA ASN A 345 21.46 -13.43 13.29
C ASN A 345 22.15 -12.36 12.42
N ARG A 346 22.88 -12.82 11.39
CA ARG A 346 23.37 -11.94 10.32
C ARG A 346 22.16 -11.32 9.60
N MET A 347 22.16 -10.00 9.40
CA MET A 347 21.09 -9.34 8.63
C MET A 347 20.99 -9.94 7.23
N CYS A 348 19.76 -10.19 6.78
CA CYS A 348 19.48 -10.77 5.48
C CYS A 348 20.01 -9.92 4.31
N GLU A 349 20.09 -10.52 3.12
CA GLU A 349 20.53 -9.82 1.92
C GLU A 349 19.48 -8.78 1.50
N GLY A 350 19.95 -7.55 1.26
CA GLY A 350 19.10 -6.46 0.82
C GLY A 350 19.84 -5.14 0.74
N LYS A 351 19.24 -4.16 0.10
CA LYS A 351 19.84 -2.83 -0.10
C LYS A 351 20.04 -2.09 1.21
N GLU A 352 19.09 -2.19 2.11
CA GLU A 352 19.10 -1.50 3.40
C GLU A 352 20.16 -2.09 4.33
N SER A 353 20.24 -3.40 4.41
CA SER A 353 21.24 -4.14 5.21
C SER A 353 22.65 -3.89 4.71
N ARG A 354 22.87 -3.95 3.39
CA ARG A 354 24.21 -3.68 2.79
C ARG A 354 24.67 -2.23 3.00
N ARG A 355 23.74 -1.28 3.08
CA ARG A 355 24.07 0.09 3.47
C ARG A 355 24.61 0.15 4.91
N ASN A 356 23.94 -0.54 5.84
CA ASN A 356 24.29 -0.53 7.25
C ASN A 356 25.57 -1.35 7.58
N ASP A 357 25.92 -2.33 6.75
CA ASP A 357 27.21 -3.03 6.85
C ASP A 357 28.41 -2.08 6.80
N LYS A 358 28.32 -0.99 6.02
CA LYS A 358 29.39 0.01 5.90
C LYS A 358 29.68 0.73 7.20
N ILE A 359 28.72 0.77 8.10
CA ILE A 359 28.86 1.36 9.45
C ILE A 359 28.99 0.29 10.56
N GLY A 360 29.14 -0.98 10.19
CA GLY A 360 29.37 -2.10 11.10
C GLY A 360 28.11 -2.69 11.71
N LEU A 361 26.90 -2.30 11.29
CA LEU A 361 25.64 -2.87 11.76
C LEU A 361 25.28 -4.09 10.90
N THR A 362 25.90 -5.21 11.17
CA THR A 362 25.85 -6.42 10.36
C THR A 362 24.97 -7.53 10.93
N HIS A 363 24.63 -7.49 12.22
CA HIS A 363 23.83 -8.48 12.93
C HIS A 363 22.72 -7.80 13.73
N VAL A 364 21.69 -8.54 14.09
CA VAL A 364 20.49 -8.01 14.77
C VAL A 364 20.83 -7.32 16.09
N ASN A 365 21.71 -7.94 16.93
CA ASN A 365 22.16 -7.37 18.20
C ASN A 365 22.87 -6.01 18.02
N HIS A 366 23.49 -5.72 16.88
CA HIS A 366 24.18 -4.45 16.63
C HIS A 366 23.23 -3.25 16.51
N TYR A 367 21.94 -3.49 16.24
CA TYR A 367 20.91 -2.44 16.16
C TYR A 367 20.43 -1.94 17.53
N PHE A 368 20.96 -2.50 18.62
CA PHE A 368 20.62 -2.09 19.99
C PHE A 368 21.87 -1.66 20.75
N TYR A 369 21.70 -0.71 21.68
CA TYR A 369 22.70 -0.44 22.69
C TYR A 369 22.65 -1.54 23.77
N LYS A 370 23.77 -1.81 24.41
CA LYS A 370 23.92 -3.00 25.27
C LYS A 370 22.92 -3.02 26.44
N ARG A 371 22.62 -1.86 27.07
CA ARG A 371 21.59 -1.81 28.14
C ARG A 371 20.19 -2.10 27.62
N THR A 372 19.86 -1.58 26.41
CA THR A 372 18.58 -1.86 25.75
C THR A 372 18.48 -3.33 25.38
N LEU A 373 19.54 -3.92 24.82
CA LEU A 373 19.60 -5.34 24.48
C LEU A 373 19.43 -6.24 25.71
N ALA A 374 20.12 -5.90 26.84
CA ALA A 374 20.00 -6.64 28.09
C ALA A 374 18.58 -6.57 28.68
N THR A 375 17.94 -5.39 28.62
CA THR A 375 16.55 -5.20 29.05
C THR A 375 15.59 -6.02 28.22
N LEU A 376 15.73 -5.98 26.89
CA LEU A 376 14.93 -6.78 25.96
C LEU A 376 15.11 -8.27 26.15
N ALA A 377 16.36 -8.73 26.34
CA ALA A 377 16.65 -10.15 26.55
C ALA A 377 15.99 -10.67 27.82
N LYS A 378 16.03 -9.88 28.91
CA LYS A 378 15.31 -10.19 30.16
C LYS A 378 13.79 -10.23 29.96
N MET A 379 13.22 -9.23 29.32
CA MET A 379 11.77 -9.20 29.03
C MET A 379 11.35 -10.42 28.22
N TYR A 380 12.10 -10.74 27.18
CA TYR A 380 11.79 -11.87 26.30
C TYR A 380 11.87 -13.22 27.02
N ASP A 381 12.87 -13.40 27.91
CA ASP A 381 12.98 -14.58 28.80
C ASP A 381 11.74 -14.75 29.68
N LEU A 382 11.22 -13.65 30.27
CA LEU A 382 10.01 -13.68 31.08
C LEU A 382 8.75 -13.97 30.23
N ILE A 383 8.65 -13.37 29.02
CA ILE A 383 7.56 -13.62 28.09
C ILE A 383 7.49 -15.09 27.69
N CYS A 384 8.64 -15.69 27.33
CA CYS A 384 8.69 -17.09 26.94
C CYS A 384 8.31 -18.08 28.08
N LYS A 385 8.38 -17.65 29.34
CA LYS A 385 7.96 -18.44 30.51
C LYS A 385 6.50 -18.23 30.91
N SER A 386 5.82 -17.23 30.33
CA SER A 386 4.40 -16.94 30.59
C SER A 386 3.49 -17.90 29.85
N GLU A 387 2.36 -18.29 30.45
CA GLU A 387 1.30 -19.04 29.77
C GLU A 387 0.59 -18.21 28.65
N HIS A 388 0.76 -16.88 28.69
CA HIS A 388 0.20 -15.92 27.72
C HIS A 388 1.26 -15.37 26.76
N ALA A 389 2.29 -16.16 26.46
CA ALA A 389 3.42 -15.74 25.62
C ALA A 389 2.99 -15.23 24.23
N ASP A 390 1.94 -15.79 23.65
CA ASP A 390 1.38 -15.40 22.37
C ASP A 390 0.86 -13.96 22.35
N MET A 391 0.12 -13.54 23.38
CA MET A 391 -0.36 -12.16 23.53
C MET A 391 0.78 -11.18 23.85
N LEU A 392 1.76 -11.62 24.64
CA LEU A 392 2.88 -10.79 25.06
C LEU A 392 3.92 -10.56 23.97
N LYS A 393 4.11 -11.50 23.05
CA LYS A 393 5.04 -11.37 21.92
C LYS A 393 4.65 -10.24 20.97
N ILE A 394 3.37 -10.03 20.70
CA ILE A 394 2.93 -8.90 19.85
C ILE A 394 3.21 -7.55 20.54
N TRP A 395 2.95 -7.45 21.85
CA TRP A 395 3.29 -6.26 22.62
C TRP A 395 4.80 -6.00 22.61
N PHE A 396 5.62 -7.04 22.82
CA PHE A 396 7.06 -6.96 22.78
C PHE A 396 7.58 -6.47 21.42
N THR A 397 7.16 -7.11 20.34
CA THR A 397 7.61 -6.76 18.98
C THR A 397 7.22 -5.35 18.58
N SER A 398 6.10 -4.81 19.10
CA SER A 398 5.57 -3.49 18.73
C SER A 398 6.53 -2.31 19.03
N GLN A 399 7.52 -2.48 19.90
CA GLN A 399 8.46 -1.43 20.29
C GLN A 399 9.90 -1.66 19.80
N ILE A 400 10.22 -2.82 19.24
CA ILE A 400 11.59 -3.18 18.81
C ILE A 400 12.23 -2.11 17.91
N ILE A 401 11.49 -1.60 16.93
CA ILE A 401 11.99 -0.55 16.02
C ILE A 401 12.19 0.79 16.76
N ASN A 402 11.25 1.16 17.63
CA ASN A 402 11.26 2.45 18.35
C ASN A 402 12.40 2.58 19.35
N ILE A 403 12.90 1.47 19.89
CA ILE A 403 13.98 1.44 20.88
C ILE A 403 15.32 0.95 20.30
N SER A 404 15.38 0.72 18.99
CA SER A 404 16.61 0.40 18.25
C SER A 404 17.39 1.65 17.85
N LYS A 405 18.60 1.47 17.30
CA LYS A 405 19.43 2.55 16.71
C LYS A 405 18.80 3.23 15.50
N MET A 406 17.67 2.71 14.98
CA MET A 406 16.88 3.40 13.94
C MET A 406 16.07 4.58 14.49
N ASN A 407 15.91 4.71 15.79
CA ASN A 407 15.23 5.84 16.43
C ASN A 407 16.09 7.11 16.34
N ARG A 408 15.76 8.00 15.40
CA ARG A 408 16.52 9.22 15.12
C ARG A 408 16.28 10.28 16.20
N TYR A 409 17.35 10.95 16.63
CA TYR A 409 17.20 12.18 17.37
C TYR A 409 16.96 13.37 16.42
N ARG A 410 15.92 14.14 16.72
CA ARG A 410 15.57 15.37 16.00
C ARG A 410 15.44 16.51 17.02
N PRO A 411 16.44 17.43 17.11
CA PRO A 411 16.47 18.43 18.19
C PRO A 411 15.22 19.32 18.31
N GLN A 412 14.57 19.60 17.18
CA GLN A 412 13.38 20.45 17.11
C GLN A 412 12.05 19.70 17.27
N VAL A 413 12.08 18.37 17.43
CA VAL A 413 10.87 17.54 17.52
C VAL A 413 10.76 16.95 18.90
N SER A 414 9.64 17.21 19.56
CA SER A 414 9.36 16.74 20.94
C SER A 414 8.97 15.26 21.03
N PHE A 415 8.72 14.60 19.89
CA PHE A 415 8.33 13.19 19.84
C PHE A 415 9.53 12.30 20.19
N PRO A 416 9.38 11.36 21.16
CA PRO A 416 10.49 10.50 21.61
C PRO A 416 10.87 9.41 20.60
N TYR A 417 9.98 9.06 19.66
CA TYR A 417 10.18 8.00 18.66
C TYR A 417 10.06 8.53 17.25
N ASN A 418 11.14 8.47 16.48
CA ASN A 418 11.21 9.02 15.13
C ASN A 418 11.91 8.08 14.11
N PRO A 419 11.69 6.76 14.13
CA PRO A 419 12.23 5.91 13.06
C PRO A 419 11.59 6.30 11.72
N LEU A 420 12.31 6.10 10.61
CA LEU A 420 11.75 6.24 9.28
C LEU A 420 11.02 4.96 8.89
N SER A 421 9.80 5.09 8.43
CA SER A 421 9.03 3.96 7.88
C SER A 421 9.61 3.48 6.54
N GLY A 422 9.57 2.17 6.30
CA GLY A 422 9.97 1.56 5.02
C GLY A 422 11.48 1.57 4.76
N THR A 423 12.32 1.65 5.79
CA THR A 423 13.77 1.62 5.66
C THR A 423 14.43 1.18 6.98
N LEU A 424 15.63 0.62 6.90
CA LEU A 424 16.50 0.36 8.06
C LEU A 424 17.51 1.52 8.29
N TYR A 425 17.10 2.73 8.01
CA TYR A 425 17.98 3.89 8.09
C TYR A 425 18.41 4.21 9.54
N VAL A 426 19.72 4.27 9.76
CA VAL A 426 20.32 4.73 11.01
C VAL A 426 20.91 6.13 10.81
N SER A 427 20.48 7.06 11.66
CA SER A 427 20.91 8.46 11.65
C SER A 427 22.23 8.64 12.39
N SER A 428 22.98 9.73 12.06
CA SER A 428 24.18 10.13 12.80
C SER A 428 23.89 10.62 14.23
N MET A 429 22.64 10.85 14.56
CA MET A 429 22.17 11.15 15.92
C MET A 429 21.04 10.21 16.25
N VAL A 430 21.27 9.33 17.21
CA VAL A 430 20.33 8.30 17.65
C VAL A 430 19.76 8.66 19.01
N SER A 431 18.46 8.53 19.20
CA SER A 431 17.78 8.64 20.48
C SER A 431 17.58 7.24 21.08
N GLU A 432 18.42 6.84 22.01
CA GLU A 432 18.22 5.62 22.78
C GLU A 432 17.14 5.85 23.83
N ALA A 433 15.91 5.47 23.52
CA ALA A 433 14.76 5.64 24.39
C ALA A 433 14.77 4.61 25.54
N ASN A 434 14.18 4.99 26.67
CA ASN A 434 13.99 4.09 27.81
C ASN A 434 12.91 3.04 27.46
N PRO A 435 13.24 1.73 27.43
CA PRO A 435 12.28 0.68 27.09
C PRO A 435 11.08 0.62 28.04
N PHE A 436 11.26 0.84 29.33
CA PHE A 436 10.17 0.78 30.32
C PHE A 436 9.03 1.76 29.95
N ASN A 437 9.38 3.01 29.62
CA ASN A 437 8.38 4.01 29.24
C ASN A 437 7.69 3.66 27.91
N ALA A 438 8.45 3.07 26.96
CA ALA A 438 7.92 2.66 25.67
C ALA A 438 6.87 1.55 25.82
N TYR A 439 7.18 0.52 26.61
CA TYR A 439 6.32 -0.62 26.82
C TYR A 439 5.13 -0.33 27.73
N GLU A 440 5.31 0.46 28.80
CA GLU A 440 4.22 0.90 29.70
C GLU A 440 3.14 1.69 28.93
N GLY A 441 3.56 2.67 28.11
CA GLY A 441 2.63 3.43 27.29
C GLY A 441 1.92 2.59 26.23
N LYS A 442 2.47 1.41 25.88
CA LYS A 442 1.91 0.52 24.87
C LYS A 442 0.85 -0.43 25.44
N ILE A 443 0.90 -0.80 26.74
CA ILE A 443 -0.10 -1.64 27.37
C ILE A 443 -1.50 -1.06 27.17
N LYS A 444 -1.72 0.22 27.56
CA LYS A 444 -3.01 0.90 27.42
C LYS A 444 -3.51 0.96 25.96
N LYS A 445 -2.60 1.13 24.98
CA LYS A 445 -2.95 1.16 23.57
C LYS A 445 -3.43 -0.19 23.06
N PHE A 446 -2.76 -1.28 23.46
CA PHE A 446 -3.20 -2.63 23.11
C PHE A 446 -4.53 -2.98 23.76
N SER A 447 -4.70 -2.67 25.05
CA SER A 447 -5.96 -2.89 25.76
C SER A 447 -7.14 -2.19 25.11
N LEU A 448 -6.95 -0.94 24.69
CA LEU A 448 -7.99 -0.19 23.96
C LEU A 448 -8.30 -0.81 22.59
N ALA A 449 -7.26 -1.21 21.86
CA ALA A 449 -7.38 -1.74 20.51
C ALA A 449 -8.07 -3.11 20.45
N LEU A 450 -7.76 -3.99 21.42
CA LEU A 450 -8.14 -5.40 21.38
C LEU A 450 -9.29 -5.77 22.34
N ARG A 451 -9.91 -4.76 22.97
CA ARG A 451 -11.00 -4.97 23.95
C ARG A 451 -12.22 -5.74 23.38
N ASN A 452 -12.48 -5.61 22.11
CA ASN A 452 -13.65 -6.18 21.46
C ASN A 452 -13.33 -7.45 20.64
N ASN A 453 -12.15 -8.05 20.84
CA ASN A 453 -11.74 -9.26 20.09
C ASN A 453 -12.31 -10.58 20.65
N ALA A 454 -13.36 -10.53 21.45
CA ALA A 454 -13.97 -11.73 22.00
C ALA A 454 -14.89 -12.41 20.98
N GLY A 455 -14.78 -13.74 20.86
CA GLY A 455 -15.60 -14.55 19.95
C GLY A 455 -15.20 -14.51 18.49
N ASN A 456 -14.05 -13.94 18.14
CA ASN A 456 -13.53 -13.94 16.78
C ASN A 456 -13.11 -15.35 16.33
N CYS A 457 -13.43 -15.69 15.07
CA CYS A 457 -13.13 -17.00 14.49
C CYS A 457 -12.47 -16.77 13.11
N SER A 458 -11.18 -17.11 13.02
CA SER A 458 -10.38 -16.92 11.81
C SER A 458 -9.40 -18.08 11.65
N CYS A 459 -9.08 -18.44 10.41
CA CYS A 459 -8.02 -19.41 10.10
C CYS A 459 -6.83 -18.68 9.48
N ILE A 460 -5.65 -18.83 10.08
CA ILE A 460 -4.45 -18.07 9.71
C ILE A 460 -3.31 -19.02 9.41
N SER A 461 -2.63 -18.80 8.28
CA SER A 461 -1.54 -19.60 7.73
C SER A 461 -0.31 -18.74 7.47
N THR A 462 0.88 -19.32 7.63
CA THR A 462 2.15 -18.68 7.26
C THR A 462 2.81 -19.41 6.11
N GLY A 463 2.75 -18.84 4.90
CA GLY A 463 3.29 -19.47 3.70
C GLY A 463 3.12 -18.62 2.45
N SER A 464 3.56 -19.15 1.31
CA SER A 464 3.40 -18.45 0.02
C SER A 464 1.96 -18.54 -0.50
N THR A 465 1.45 -17.43 -1.02
CA THR A 465 0.16 -17.38 -1.72
C THR A 465 0.18 -18.13 -3.06
N THR A 466 1.37 -18.52 -3.55
CA THR A 466 1.50 -19.33 -4.77
C THR A 466 1.00 -20.77 -4.60
N GLN A 467 0.81 -21.22 -3.36
CA GLN A 467 0.35 -22.58 -3.02
C GLN A 467 -0.38 -22.55 -1.66
N LEU A 468 -1.69 -22.40 -1.68
CA LEU A 468 -2.52 -22.41 -0.48
C LEU A 468 -3.14 -23.80 -0.27
N LEU A 469 -3.23 -24.25 1.00
CA LEU A 469 -3.87 -25.51 1.37
C LEU A 469 -5.39 -25.36 1.42
N VAL A 470 -5.97 -24.84 0.36
CA VAL A 470 -7.40 -24.53 0.23
C VAL A 470 -7.93 -25.29 -0.99
N GLY A 471 -9.09 -25.89 -0.87
CA GLY A 471 -9.76 -26.59 -1.97
C GLY A 471 -10.19 -25.65 -3.10
N ASP A 472 -10.61 -26.25 -4.23
CA ASP A 472 -11.12 -25.52 -5.38
C ASP A 472 -12.54 -25.00 -5.13
N ASN A 473 -12.85 -23.78 -5.61
CA ASN A 473 -14.22 -23.23 -5.58
C ASN A 473 -14.87 -23.20 -4.19
N VAL A 474 -14.11 -22.81 -3.15
CA VAL A 474 -14.62 -22.82 -1.76
C VAL A 474 -14.73 -21.43 -1.13
N CYS A 475 -14.07 -20.43 -1.68
CA CYS A 475 -14.05 -19.06 -1.16
C CYS A 475 -15.12 -18.21 -1.83
N ASP A 476 -15.84 -17.39 -1.04
CA ASP A 476 -16.93 -16.54 -1.54
C ASP A 476 -16.45 -15.16 -1.97
N TYR A 477 -15.36 -14.66 -1.39
CA TYR A 477 -14.80 -13.35 -1.72
C TYR A 477 -13.33 -13.26 -1.36
N ILE A 478 -12.56 -12.55 -2.18
CA ILE A 478 -11.16 -12.25 -1.93
C ILE A 478 -10.97 -10.72 -1.84
N PHE A 479 -10.41 -10.26 -0.74
CA PHE A 479 -9.84 -8.92 -0.63
C PHE A 479 -8.33 -9.05 -0.40
N THR A 480 -7.51 -8.34 -1.15
CA THR A 480 -6.06 -8.51 -1.06
C THR A 480 -5.29 -7.22 -1.36
N ASP A 481 -4.23 -6.96 -0.59
CA ASP A 481 -3.28 -5.84 -0.73
C ASP A 481 -1.88 -6.43 -1.02
N PRO A 482 -1.60 -6.82 -2.29
CA PRO A 482 -0.35 -7.51 -2.63
C PRO A 482 0.85 -6.57 -2.57
N PRO A 483 2.09 -7.09 -2.45
CA PRO A 483 3.30 -6.27 -2.41
C PRO A 483 3.46 -5.36 -3.63
N PHE A 484 3.84 -4.09 -3.40
CA PHE A 484 3.90 -3.04 -4.42
C PHE A 484 5.19 -3.02 -5.27
N GLY A 485 5.76 -4.16 -5.61
CA GLY A 485 6.95 -4.26 -6.45
C GLY A 485 8.23 -3.74 -5.77
N ALA A 486 8.83 -2.66 -6.28
CA ALA A 486 10.13 -2.15 -5.82
C ALA A 486 10.06 -1.24 -4.57
N ASN A 487 8.88 -0.94 -4.03
CA ASN A 487 8.71 0.07 -3.00
C ASN A 487 9.24 -0.36 -1.64
N LEU A 488 9.02 -1.60 -1.24
CA LEU A 488 9.35 -2.16 0.08
C LEU A 488 9.90 -3.59 -0.08
N ASN A 489 10.97 -3.90 0.65
CA ASN A 489 11.50 -5.26 0.82
C ASN A 489 11.04 -5.76 2.19
N TYR A 490 9.89 -6.41 2.25
CA TYR A 490 9.20 -6.74 3.49
C TYR A 490 10.03 -7.66 4.38
N SER A 491 10.62 -8.73 3.81
CA SER A 491 11.47 -9.67 4.56
C SER A 491 12.69 -9.00 5.18
N GLU A 492 13.32 -8.05 4.48
CA GLU A 492 14.46 -7.28 4.99
C GLU A 492 14.06 -6.36 6.14
N LEU A 493 12.94 -5.67 5.99
CA LEU A 493 12.44 -4.72 6.99
C LEU A 493 11.87 -5.40 8.23
N SER A 494 11.30 -6.59 8.08
CA SER A 494 10.72 -7.39 9.16
C SER A 494 11.73 -8.22 9.93
N PHE A 495 12.96 -8.38 9.40
CA PHE A 495 13.96 -9.29 9.93
C PHE A 495 14.33 -9.04 11.40
N LEU A 496 14.32 -7.78 11.85
CA LEU A 496 14.58 -7.45 13.26
C LEU A 496 13.48 -8.01 14.17
N TRP A 497 12.22 -7.96 13.80
CA TRP A 497 11.12 -8.55 14.56
C TRP A 497 11.17 -10.07 14.53
N GLU A 498 11.34 -10.63 13.34
CA GLU A 498 11.33 -12.07 13.10
C GLU A 498 12.48 -12.80 13.80
N SER A 499 13.64 -12.15 13.90
CA SER A 499 14.78 -12.70 14.63
C SER A 499 14.48 -12.86 16.13
N TRP A 500 13.67 -11.99 16.74
CA TRP A 500 13.24 -12.13 18.13
C TRP A 500 12.22 -13.26 18.33
N ILE A 501 11.36 -13.52 17.36
CA ILE A 501 10.39 -14.62 17.48
C ILE A 501 10.93 -15.98 17.02
N GLY A 502 12.17 -16.03 16.51
CA GLY A 502 12.85 -17.28 16.16
C GLY A 502 12.44 -17.88 14.81
N VAL A 503 11.47 -17.30 14.12
CA VAL A 503 10.97 -17.77 12.81
C VAL A 503 11.04 -16.63 11.82
N THR A 504 11.67 -16.85 10.66
CA THR A 504 11.94 -15.80 9.67
C THR A 504 11.37 -16.14 8.29
N THR A 505 11.08 -15.10 7.53
CA THR A 505 10.54 -15.20 6.17
C THR A 505 11.51 -15.88 5.21
N ARG A 506 11.02 -16.82 4.43
CA ARG A 506 11.78 -17.37 3.30
C ARG A 506 11.69 -16.43 2.10
N SER A 507 12.58 -15.45 2.03
CA SER A 507 12.59 -14.34 1.07
C SER A 507 12.59 -14.75 -0.41
N LYS A 508 12.97 -16.01 -0.74
CA LYS A 508 12.92 -16.53 -2.12
C LYS A 508 11.51 -16.39 -2.75
N PHE A 509 10.46 -16.55 -1.95
CA PHE A 509 9.06 -16.52 -2.41
C PHE A 509 8.38 -15.16 -2.24
N GLU A 510 9.11 -14.17 -1.77
CA GLU A 510 8.61 -12.81 -1.64
C GLU A 510 8.40 -12.16 -3.01
N ALA A 511 7.19 -11.69 -3.31
CA ALA A 511 6.84 -11.05 -4.57
C ALA A 511 7.25 -9.58 -4.57
N ILE A 512 8.53 -9.30 -4.80
CA ILE A 512 9.11 -7.95 -4.84
C ILE A 512 10.04 -7.80 -6.04
N VAL A 513 10.33 -6.55 -6.41
CA VAL A 513 11.42 -6.20 -7.32
C VAL A 513 12.62 -5.77 -6.50
N ASN A 514 13.67 -6.60 -6.45
CA ASN A 514 14.89 -6.34 -5.69
C ASN A 514 16.12 -6.89 -6.43
N GLN A 515 16.84 -6.01 -7.10
CA GLN A 515 18.03 -6.38 -7.88
C GLN A 515 19.16 -6.97 -7.01
N ALA A 516 19.24 -6.62 -5.72
CA ALA A 516 20.27 -7.13 -4.82
C ALA A 516 20.14 -8.66 -4.59
N VAL A 517 18.94 -9.21 -4.75
CA VAL A 517 18.65 -10.65 -4.66
C VAL A 517 18.26 -11.28 -6.01
N GLY A 518 18.55 -10.60 -7.12
CA GLY A 518 18.32 -11.09 -8.47
C GLY A 518 16.84 -11.16 -8.90
N LYS A 519 15.95 -10.36 -8.29
CA LYS A 519 14.54 -10.29 -8.66
C LYS A 519 14.26 -9.01 -9.46
N ALA A 520 13.97 -9.13 -10.73
CA ALA A 520 13.54 -8.05 -11.61
C ALA A 520 12.00 -8.04 -11.77
N LEU A 521 11.49 -7.17 -12.63
CA LEU A 521 10.05 -7.06 -12.87
C LEU A 521 9.41 -8.34 -13.45
N PRO A 522 10.06 -9.10 -14.35
CA PRO A 522 9.49 -10.36 -14.85
C PRO A 522 9.27 -11.41 -13.76
N GLU A 523 10.23 -11.58 -12.82
CA GLU A 523 10.12 -12.53 -11.71
C GLU A 523 9.00 -12.12 -10.75
N TYR A 524 8.84 -10.81 -10.51
CA TYR A 524 7.70 -10.28 -9.75
C TYR A 524 6.37 -10.60 -10.44
N GLN A 525 6.26 -10.31 -11.75
CA GLN A 525 5.06 -10.58 -12.53
C GLN A 525 4.70 -12.08 -12.55
N GLU A 526 5.69 -12.95 -12.69
CA GLU A 526 5.48 -14.40 -12.64
C GLU A 526 4.95 -14.87 -11.29
N LEU A 527 5.56 -14.42 -10.18
CA LEU A 527 5.05 -14.73 -8.84
C LEU A 527 3.63 -14.23 -8.63
N MET A 528 3.31 -13.00 -9.04
CA MET A 528 1.96 -12.46 -8.95
C MET A 528 0.96 -13.24 -9.81
N THR A 529 1.37 -13.66 -11.02
CA THR A 529 0.52 -14.52 -11.87
C THR A 529 0.20 -15.84 -11.18
N ARG A 530 1.16 -16.47 -10.53
CA ARG A 530 0.95 -17.72 -9.77
C ARG A 530 0.03 -17.50 -8.56
N CYS A 531 0.18 -16.38 -7.85
CA CYS A 531 -0.71 -16.03 -6.73
C CYS A 531 -2.15 -15.82 -7.20
N PHE A 532 -2.35 -15.07 -8.29
CA PHE A 532 -3.68 -14.85 -8.84
C PHE A 532 -4.28 -16.12 -9.47
N ALA A 533 -3.47 -17.01 -10.04
CA ALA A 533 -3.93 -18.32 -10.51
C ALA A 533 -4.45 -19.18 -9.34
N GLU A 534 -3.77 -19.13 -8.20
CA GLU A 534 -4.21 -19.80 -6.97
C GLU A 534 -5.52 -19.20 -6.44
N TYR A 535 -5.65 -17.88 -6.44
CA TYR A 535 -6.91 -17.20 -6.11
C TYR A 535 -8.05 -17.59 -7.08
N PHE A 536 -7.75 -17.68 -8.37
CA PHE A 536 -8.72 -18.11 -9.36
C PHE A 536 -9.21 -19.55 -9.12
N ARG A 537 -8.30 -20.43 -8.73
CA ARG A 537 -8.62 -21.81 -8.37
C ARG A 537 -9.58 -21.89 -7.17
N ILE A 538 -9.27 -21.12 -6.12
CA ILE A 538 -9.95 -21.17 -4.82
C ILE A 538 -11.29 -20.44 -4.83
N LEU A 539 -11.40 -19.30 -5.54
CA LEU A 539 -12.61 -18.50 -5.61
C LEU A 539 -13.73 -19.26 -6.31
N LYS A 540 -14.92 -19.26 -5.75
CA LYS A 540 -16.12 -19.81 -6.40
C LYS A 540 -16.37 -19.09 -7.73
N PRO A 541 -16.86 -19.78 -8.77
CA PRO A 541 -17.32 -19.13 -9.99
C PRO A 541 -18.38 -18.05 -9.70
N ASN A 542 -18.44 -17.02 -10.54
CA ASN A 542 -19.34 -15.88 -10.39
C ASN A 542 -19.14 -15.08 -9.10
N ARG A 543 -17.95 -15.13 -8.51
CA ARG A 543 -17.57 -14.37 -7.30
C ARG A 543 -16.48 -13.35 -7.61
N TRP A 544 -16.26 -12.47 -6.67
CA TRP A 544 -15.45 -11.27 -6.83
C TRP A 544 -14.14 -11.33 -6.05
N MET A 545 -13.15 -10.67 -6.62
CA MET A 545 -11.90 -10.33 -5.96
C MET A 545 -11.68 -8.83 -6.04
N THR A 546 -11.28 -8.23 -4.93
CA THR A 546 -10.85 -6.84 -4.87
C THR A 546 -9.34 -6.79 -4.58
N VAL A 547 -8.59 -6.15 -5.48
CA VAL A 547 -7.14 -5.96 -5.33
C VAL A 547 -6.89 -4.48 -5.09
N GLU A 548 -6.36 -4.15 -3.92
CA GLU A 548 -5.84 -2.82 -3.65
C GLU A 548 -4.38 -2.75 -4.09
N PHE A 549 -3.99 -1.68 -4.77
CA PHE A 549 -2.64 -1.56 -5.29
C PHE A 549 -2.14 -0.12 -5.34
N HIS A 550 -0.92 0.11 -4.86
CA HIS A 550 -0.27 1.41 -4.84
C HIS A 550 1.12 1.37 -5.49
N ASN A 551 1.26 1.92 -6.68
CA ASN A 551 2.58 2.11 -7.29
C ASN A 551 2.57 3.32 -8.23
N SER A 552 3.69 4.07 -8.26
CA SER A 552 3.89 5.22 -9.15
C SER A 552 4.50 4.83 -10.52
N GLN A 553 4.86 3.57 -10.73
CA GLN A 553 5.49 3.09 -11.96
C GLN A 553 4.50 2.34 -12.84
N ASN A 554 4.25 2.84 -14.04
CA ASN A 554 3.34 2.22 -15.01
C ASN A 554 3.71 0.77 -15.35
N ALA A 555 5.02 0.44 -15.39
CA ALA A 555 5.48 -0.92 -15.67
C ALA A 555 5.02 -1.93 -14.62
N VAL A 556 5.01 -1.55 -13.34
CA VAL A 556 4.54 -2.43 -12.25
C VAL A 556 3.01 -2.56 -12.28
N TRP A 557 2.31 -1.47 -12.59
CA TRP A 557 0.86 -1.47 -12.79
C TRP A 557 0.45 -2.41 -13.92
N ASN A 558 1.10 -2.30 -15.08
CA ASN A 558 0.85 -3.19 -16.21
C ASN A 558 1.13 -4.67 -15.87
N ALA A 559 2.21 -4.93 -15.10
CA ALA A 559 2.54 -6.28 -14.66
C ALA A 559 1.42 -6.91 -13.80
N ILE A 560 0.77 -6.14 -12.91
CA ILE A 560 -0.37 -6.61 -12.10
C ILE A 560 -1.60 -6.86 -12.98
N GLN A 561 -1.93 -5.95 -13.90
CA GLN A 561 -3.07 -6.14 -14.82
C GLN A 561 -2.87 -7.39 -15.70
N GLU A 562 -1.68 -7.58 -16.27
CA GLU A 562 -1.37 -8.77 -17.04
C GLU A 562 -1.40 -10.05 -16.20
N ALA A 563 -0.92 -10.00 -14.96
CA ALA A 563 -0.98 -11.14 -14.04
C ALA A 563 -2.41 -11.56 -13.73
N LEU A 564 -3.31 -10.59 -13.48
CA LEU A 564 -4.75 -10.84 -13.29
C LEU A 564 -5.37 -11.48 -14.53
N GLN A 565 -5.12 -10.90 -15.69
CA GLN A 565 -5.63 -11.42 -16.95
C GLN A 565 -5.11 -12.83 -17.22
N LYS A 566 -3.81 -13.08 -17.15
CA LYS A 566 -3.20 -14.41 -17.36
C LYS A 566 -3.74 -15.48 -16.43
N SER A 567 -4.26 -15.10 -15.28
CA SER A 567 -4.85 -16.01 -14.29
C SER A 567 -6.32 -16.33 -14.57
N GLY A 568 -6.96 -15.67 -15.55
CA GLY A 568 -8.34 -15.91 -15.94
C GLY A 568 -9.38 -14.94 -15.37
N PHE A 569 -8.98 -14.00 -14.51
CA PHE A 569 -9.88 -12.97 -13.98
C PHE A 569 -10.28 -11.94 -15.05
N ILE A 570 -11.52 -11.48 -14.97
CA ILE A 570 -12.04 -10.40 -15.80
C ILE A 570 -12.15 -9.15 -14.92
N VAL A 571 -11.41 -8.09 -15.28
CA VAL A 571 -11.49 -6.80 -14.60
C VAL A 571 -12.78 -6.10 -15.02
N ALA A 572 -13.58 -5.67 -14.05
CA ALA A 572 -14.87 -5.02 -14.28
C ALA A 572 -14.89 -3.54 -13.90
N ASP A 573 -14.04 -3.11 -12.95
CA ASP A 573 -13.98 -1.72 -12.52
C ASP A 573 -12.66 -1.40 -11.82
N VAL A 574 -12.25 -0.13 -11.86
CA VAL A 574 -11.06 0.39 -11.16
C VAL A 574 -11.42 1.71 -10.49
N ARG A 575 -11.33 1.76 -9.17
CA ARG A 575 -11.68 2.92 -8.34
C ARG A 575 -10.51 3.39 -7.50
N THR A 576 -10.70 4.48 -6.77
CA THR A 576 -9.70 5.03 -5.86
C THR A 576 -10.07 4.79 -4.39
N LEU A 577 -9.04 4.53 -3.58
CA LEU A 577 -9.13 4.49 -2.12
C LEU A 577 -8.25 5.60 -1.54
N ASP A 578 -8.86 6.54 -0.83
CA ASP A 578 -8.15 7.57 -0.10
C ASP A 578 -7.99 7.15 1.38
N LYS A 579 -6.77 6.77 1.73
CA LYS A 579 -6.37 6.48 3.12
C LYS A 579 -5.98 7.77 3.82
N GLN A 580 -6.91 8.66 4.13
CA GLN A 580 -6.69 9.96 4.75
C GLN A 580 -5.41 10.05 5.61
N GLY A 581 -4.48 10.93 5.24
CA GLY A 581 -3.18 11.11 5.91
C GLY A 581 -1.99 10.82 4.99
N SER A 582 -1.12 11.82 4.84
CA SER A 582 0.05 11.75 3.95
C SER A 582 1.20 10.94 4.55
N SER A 583 1.81 10.04 3.78
CA SER A 583 3.10 9.41 4.12
C SER A 583 4.26 10.42 3.92
N PHE A 584 5.42 10.15 4.56
CA PHE A 584 6.60 11.01 4.40
C PHE A 584 7.04 11.16 2.92
N LYS A 585 6.93 10.10 2.11
CA LYS A 585 7.22 10.16 0.67
C LYS A 585 6.21 11.04 -0.08
N GLN A 586 4.94 10.99 0.30
CA GLN A 586 3.88 11.82 -0.29
C GLN A 586 4.05 13.31 0.02
N VAL A 587 4.65 13.63 1.17
CA VAL A 587 4.93 15.03 1.58
C VAL A 587 6.22 15.58 0.93
N THR A 588 7.18 14.71 0.62
CA THR A 588 8.54 15.12 0.19
C THR A 588 8.80 14.95 -1.31
N ALA A 589 7.99 14.18 -2.02
CA ALA A 589 8.14 13.97 -3.46
C ALA A 589 6.98 14.61 -4.22
N ALA A 590 7.28 15.54 -5.11
CA ALA A 590 6.28 16.22 -5.95
C ALA A 590 5.53 15.28 -6.91
N THR A 591 6.08 14.08 -7.15
CA THR A 591 5.53 13.05 -8.08
C THR A 591 4.91 11.85 -7.36
N ALA A 592 4.65 11.92 -6.04
CA ALA A 592 4.06 10.80 -5.31
C ALA A 592 2.55 10.70 -5.59
N VAL A 593 2.09 9.52 -5.97
CA VAL A 593 0.65 9.18 -6.07
C VAL A 593 0.04 9.28 -4.69
N LYS A 594 -1.08 9.97 -4.54
CA LYS A 594 -1.73 10.21 -3.25
C LYS A 594 -2.84 9.21 -2.92
N GLN A 595 -3.39 8.57 -3.93
CA GLN A 595 -4.52 7.63 -3.80
C GLN A 595 -4.08 6.23 -4.22
N ASP A 596 -4.61 5.24 -3.53
CA ASP A 596 -4.44 3.84 -3.90
C ASP A 596 -5.54 3.47 -4.91
N LEU A 597 -5.25 2.52 -5.80
CA LEU A 597 -6.21 2.03 -6.78
C LEU A 597 -6.81 0.71 -6.27
N VAL A 598 -8.10 0.54 -6.50
CA VAL A 598 -8.86 -0.65 -6.14
C VAL A 598 -9.42 -1.26 -7.42
N ILE A 599 -8.98 -2.47 -7.74
CA ILE A 599 -9.43 -3.22 -8.91
C ILE A 599 -10.48 -4.21 -8.46
N SER A 600 -11.67 -4.15 -9.05
CA SER A 600 -12.71 -5.17 -8.92
C SER A 600 -12.64 -6.12 -10.12
N ALA A 601 -12.39 -7.39 -9.84
CA ALA A 601 -12.31 -8.45 -10.85
C ALA A 601 -13.18 -9.64 -10.44
N TYR A 602 -13.70 -10.39 -11.40
CA TYR A 602 -14.55 -11.54 -11.13
C TYR A 602 -14.05 -12.81 -11.84
N LYS A 603 -14.38 -13.95 -11.26
CA LYS A 603 -14.21 -15.26 -11.90
C LYS A 603 -15.47 -15.59 -12.69
N PRO A 604 -15.39 -15.85 -14.03
CA PRO A 604 -16.57 -16.20 -14.81
C PRO A 604 -17.17 -17.54 -14.38
N LYS A 605 -18.45 -17.79 -14.74
CA LYS A 605 -19.12 -19.07 -14.51
C LYS A 605 -18.45 -20.20 -15.27
N GLU A 606 -18.44 -21.40 -14.73
CA GLU A 606 -17.88 -22.57 -15.40
C GLU A 606 -18.62 -22.93 -16.69
N SER A 607 -19.95 -22.80 -16.67
CA SER A 607 -20.79 -22.98 -17.87
C SER A 607 -20.38 -22.06 -19.00
N PHE A 608 -20.09 -20.77 -18.66
CA PHE A 608 -19.63 -19.80 -19.63
C PHE A 608 -18.24 -20.17 -20.20
N ILE A 609 -17.27 -20.58 -19.35
CA ILE A 609 -15.95 -21.01 -19.81
C ILE A 609 -16.05 -22.20 -20.74
N ARG A 610 -16.90 -23.18 -20.42
CA ARG A 610 -17.15 -24.37 -21.28
C ARG A 610 -17.76 -23.97 -22.61
N GLU A 611 -18.79 -23.11 -22.61
CA GLU A 611 -19.41 -22.61 -23.86
C GLU A 611 -18.39 -21.93 -24.76
N MET A 612 -17.49 -21.11 -24.19
CA MET A 612 -16.44 -20.40 -24.95
C MET A 612 -15.48 -21.37 -25.63
N VAL A 613 -15.07 -22.46 -24.95
CA VAL A 613 -14.19 -23.47 -25.51
C VAL A 613 -14.88 -24.31 -26.57
N GLU A 614 -16.13 -24.75 -26.32
CA GLU A 614 -16.92 -25.57 -27.26
C GLU A 614 -17.23 -24.84 -28.58
N LYS A 615 -17.47 -23.53 -28.51
CA LYS A 615 -17.76 -22.67 -29.68
C LYS A 615 -16.55 -21.92 -30.21
N ALA A 616 -15.34 -22.32 -29.83
CA ALA A 616 -14.10 -21.61 -30.20
C ALA A 616 -14.02 -21.32 -31.72
N GLY A 617 -13.75 -20.06 -32.07
CA GLY A 617 -13.67 -19.58 -33.46
C GLY A 617 -15.03 -19.18 -34.09
N ASN A 618 -16.15 -19.29 -33.36
CA ASN A 618 -17.45 -18.77 -33.79
C ASN A 618 -17.64 -17.33 -33.27
N GLU A 619 -18.25 -16.48 -34.07
CA GLU A 619 -18.64 -15.10 -33.67
C GLU A 619 -19.52 -15.04 -32.42
N ASP A 620 -20.29 -16.09 -32.16
CA ASP A 620 -21.14 -16.20 -30.97
C ASP A 620 -20.35 -16.11 -29.66
N THR A 621 -19.06 -16.50 -29.64
CA THR A 621 -18.22 -16.38 -28.46
C THR A 621 -17.98 -14.92 -28.07
N ALA A 622 -17.78 -14.02 -29.05
CA ALA A 622 -17.67 -12.59 -28.78
C ALA A 622 -18.93 -12.04 -28.12
N TRP A 623 -20.09 -12.43 -28.64
CA TRP A 623 -21.37 -11.93 -28.13
C TRP A 623 -21.76 -12.55 -26.78
N SER A 624 -21.39 -13.81 -26.53
CA SER A 624 -21.53 -14.45 -25.22
C SER A 624 -20.65 -13.75 -24.19
N PHE A 625 -19.41 -13.40 -24.57
CA PHE A 625 -18.54 -12.61 -23.70
C PHE A 625 -19.14 -11.24 -23.36
N VAL A 626 -19.59 -10.49 -24.37
CA VAL A 626 -20.19 -9.16 -24.15
C VAL A 626 -21.42 -9.24 -23.23
N ARG A 627 -22.31 -10.22 -23.44
CA ARG A 627 -23.47 -10.42 -22.55
C ARG A 627 -23.05 -10.69 -21.11
N GLN A 628 -22.11 -11.62 -20.91
CA GLN A 628 -21.59 -11.96 -19.58
C GLN A 628 -20.92 -10.76 -18.91
N HIS A 629 -20.13 -9.99 -19.66
CA HIS A 629 -19.45 -8.82 -19.13
C HIS A 629 -20.44 -7.71 -18.77
N LEU A 630 -21.35 -7.35 -19.67
CA LEU A 630 -22.40 -6.35 -19.42
C LEU A 630 -23.30 -6.71 -18.24
N SER A 631 -23.52 -8.00 -17.96
CA SER A 631 -24.29 -8.42 -16.77
C SER A 631 -23.53 -8.25 -15.46
N ASN A 632 -22.20 -8.11 -15.51
CA ASN A 632 -21.32 -7.99 -14.34
C ASN A 632 -20.75 -6.58 -14.15
N ILE A 633 -21.17 -5.59 -14.94
CA ILE A 633 -20.73 -4.19 -14.76
C ILE A 633 -21.91 -3.30 -14.37
N PRO A 634 -21.72 -2.21 -13.60
CA PRO A 634 -22.79 -1.38 -13.08
C PRO A 634 -23.69 -0.85 -14.17
N VAL A 635 -25.02 -0.95 -13.99
CA VAL A 635 -25.97 -0.36 -14.94
C VAL A 635 -25.96 1.16 -14.83
N VAL A 636 -25.94 1.67 -13.59
CA VAL A 636 -25.97 3.10 -13.29
C VAL A 636 -24.98 3.40 -12.20
N VAL A 637 -24.09 4.38 -12.42
CA VAL A 637 -23.24 4.94 -11.37
C VAL A 637 -23.62 6.41 -11.19
N ILE A 638 -24.04 6.80 -10.00
CA ILE A 638 -24.42 8.18 -9.68
C ILE A 638 -23.35 8.80 -8.80
N LYS A 639 -22.75 9.91 -9.29
CA LYS A 639 -21.78 10.70 -8.53
C LYS A 639 -22.23 12.18 -8.51
N ASN A 640 -22.26 12.80 -7.35
CA ASN A 640 -22.69 14.20 -7.19
C ASN A 640 -24.06 14.53 -7.84
N ASN A 641 -25.03 13.62 -7.71
CA ASN A 641 -26.35 13.70 -8.29
C ASN A 641 -26.37 13.72 -9.83
N ARG A 642 -25.35 13.11 -10.47
CA ARG A 642 -25.25 12.96 -11.92
C ARG A 642 -24.88 11.51 -12.27
N ILE A 643 -25.33 11.05 -13.44
CA ILE A 643 -24.93 9.72 -13.93
C ILE A 643 -23.52 9.80 -14.50
N GLU A 644 -22.62 9.00 -13.96
CA GLU A 644 -21.26 8.80 -14.49
C GLU A 644 -21.30 7.81 -15.68
N VAL A 645 -20.62 8.14 -16.75
CA VAL A 645 -20.46 7.23 -17.90
C VAL A 645 -19.49 6.11 -17.54
N SER A 646 -19.97 4.86 -17.49
CA SER A 646 -19.13 3.70 -17.25
C SER A 646 -18.25 3.40 -18.47
N ALA A 647 -16.94 3.51 -18.33
CA ALA A 647 -15.98 3.24 -19.40
C ALA A 647 -16.04 1.78 -19.89
N GLU A 648 -16.25 0.81 -18.99
CA GLU A 648 -16.35 -0.62 -19.33
C GLU A 648 -17.59 -0.95 -20.19
N ARG A 649 -18.58 -0.04 -20.31
CA ARG A 649 -19.72 -0.18 -21.20
C ARG A 649 -19.49 0.40 -22.61
N GLN A 650 -18.33 0.97 -22.87
CA GLN A 650 -18.01 1.58 -24.17
C GLN A 650 -17.42 0.55 -25.14
N ALA A 651 -17.68 0.77 -26.44
CA ALA A 651 -17.32 -0.17 -27.51
C ALA A 651 -15.88 -0.65 -27.47
N TYR A 652 -14.94 0.27 -27.29
CA TYR A 652 -13.51 -0.04 -27.38
C TYR A 652 -13.04 -0.90 -26.18
N LEU A 653 -13.54 -0.64 -24.96
CA LEU A 653 -13.19 -1.48 -23.80
C LEU A 653 -13.86 -2.85 -23.89
N LEU A 654 -15.11 -2.92 -24.34
CA LEU A 654 -15.75 -4.20 -24.61
C LEU A 654 -14.97 -5.03 -25.64
N PHE A 655 -14.42 -4.38 -26.66
CA PHE A 655 -13.55 -5.05 -27.63
C PHE A 655 -12.23 -5.51 -27.01
N ASP A 656 -11.53 -4.64 -26.31
CA ASP A 656 -10.26 -4.96 -25.66
C ASP A 656 -10.40 -6.11 -24.65
N ARG A 657 -11.46 -6.09 -23.82
CA ARG A 657 -11.74 -7.17 -22.86
C ARG A 657 -12.07 -8.49 -23.56
N MET A 658 -12.85 -8.44 -24.62
CA MET A 658 -13.19 -9.61 -25.44
C MET A 658 -11.94 -10.22 -26.07
N VAL A 659 -11.10 -9.41 -26.71
CA VAL A 659 -9.83 -9.86 -27.33
C VAL A 659 -8.90 -10.47 -26.28
N ALA A 660 -8.69 -9.76 -25.16
CA ALA A 660 -7.84 -10.23 -24.07
C ALA A 660 -8.32 -11.58 -23.53
N TYR A 661 -9.62 -11.74 -23.31
CA TYR A 661 -10.20 -12.99 -22.80
C TYR A 661 -10.00 -14.15 -23.77
N HIS A 662 -10.26 -13.96 -25.08
CA HIS A 662 -10.07 -15.00 -26.09
C HIS A 662 -8.60 -15.44 -26.16
N ILE A 663 -7.66 -14.49 -26.22
CA ILE A 663 -6.21 -14.78 -26.24
C ILE A 663 -5.79 -15.60 -25.02
N MET A 664 -6.28 -15.22 -23.82
CA MET A 664 -5.96 -15.90 -22.58
C MET A 664 -6.47 -17.34 -22.52
N GLN A 665 -7.67 -17.57 -23.03
CA GLN A 665 -8.25 -18.91 -23.11
C GLN A 665 -7.65 -19.74 -24.25
N GLY A 666 -6.70 -19.19 -25.02
CA GLY A 666 -6.13 -19.87 -26.19
C GLY A 666 -7.14 -20.07 -27.32
N ILE A 667 -8.20 -19.26 -27.35
CA ILE A 667 -9.29 -19.32 -28.33
C ILE A 667 -9.04 -18.26 -29.41
N PRO A 668 -9.20 -18.58 -30.73
CA PRO A 668 -9.09 -17.57 -31.77
C PRO A 668 -10.04 -16.40 -31.54
N VAL A 669 -9.56 -15.17 -31.71
CA VAL A 669 -10.40 -13.96 -31.69
C VAL A 669 -11.31 -14.00 -32.93
N PRO A 670 -12.65 -14.03 -32.75
CA PRO A 670 -13.56 -14.34 -33.87
C PRO A 670 -13.90 -13.16 -34.79
N LEU A 671 -13.67 -11.93 -34.34
CA LEU A 671 -14.06 -10.69 -35.00
C LEU A 671 -12.94 -9.65 -34.97
N ASP A 672 -12.78 -8.90 -36.04
CA ASP A 672 -11.98 -7.67 -35.97
C ASP A 672 -12.76 -6.51 -35.32
N SER A 673 -12.11 -5.37 -35.09
CA SER A 673 -12.72 -4.22 -34.41
C SER A 673 -13.90 -3.64 -35.19
N THR A 674 -13.84 -3.59 -36.50
CA THR A 674 -14.88 -3.00 -37.35
C THR A 674 -16.16 -3.83 -37.33
N ASP A 675 -16.03 -5.16 -37.50
CA ASP A 675 -17.15 -6.09 -37.45
C ASP A 675 -17.73 -6.19 -36.02
N PHE A 676 -16.87 -6.12 -35.00
CA PHE A 676 -17.30 -6.10 -33.62
C PHE A 676 -18.14 -4.85 -33.28
N TYR A 677 -17.68 -3.63 -33.65
CA TYR A 677 -18.43 -2.40 -33.37
C TYR A 677 -19.77 -2.37 -34.11
N ARG A 678 -19.80 -2.84 -35.35
CA ARG A 678 -21.05 -2.97 -36.09
C ARG A 678 -22.01 -3.95 -35.39
N GLY A 679 -21.51 -5.10 -34.98
CA GLY A 679 -22.31 -6.10 -34.27
C GLY A 679 -22.79 -5.63 -32.89
N LEU A 680 -22.04 -4.78 -32.19
CA LEU A 680 -22.50 -4.14 -30.95
C LEU A 680 -23.72 -3.26 -31.22
N ASP A 681 -23.68 -2.38 -32.23
CA ASP A 681 -24.79 -1.48 -32.56
C ASP A 681 -26.03 -2.27 -33.03
N GLU A 682 -25.87 -3.45 -33.62
CA GLU A 682 -26.97 -4.31 -34.09
C GLU A 682 -27.59 -5.16 -32.97
N LYS A 683 -26.79 -5.63 -31.98
CA LYS A 683 -27.21 -6.66 -31.03
C LYS A 683 -27.50 -6.12 -29.62
N PHE A 684 -26.99 -4.92 -29.27
CA PHE A 684 -27.13 -4.31 -27.94
C PHE A 684 -27.73 -2.91 -28.03
N LEU A 685 -28.40 -2.51 -26.98
CA LEU A 685 -29.03 -1.20 -26.89
C LEU A 685 -28.00 -0.15 -26.42
N LYS A 686 -27.95 0.97 -27.15
CA LYS A 686 -27.00 2.06 -26.89
C LYS A 686 -27.68 3.25 -26.23
N ARG A 687 -27.07 3.75 -25.13
CA ARG A 687 -27.42 5.01 -24.45
C ARG A 687 -26.14 5.74 -24.05
N ASP A 688 -26.05 7.02 -24.36
CA ASP A 688 -24.94 7.89 -23.96
C ASP A 688 -23.55 7.26 -24.24
N ASN A 689 -23.37 6.67 -25.45
CA ASN A 689 -22.20 5.91 -25.90
C ASN A 689 -21.85 4.64 -25.10
N MET A 690 -22.75 4.17 -24.26
CA MET A 690 -22.67 2.92 -23.50
C MET A 690 -23.63 1.87 -24.08
N TYR A 691 -23.26 0.58 -23.95
CA TYR A 691 -24.07 -0.54 -24.37
C TYR A 691 -24.71 -1.24 -23.18
N PHE A 692 -25.95 -1.70 -23.38
CA PHE A 692 -26.79 -2.31 -22.34
C PHE A 692 -27.47 -3.56 -22.83
N LEU A 693 -27.74 -4.48 -21.89
CA LEU A 693 -28.69 -5.56 -22.13
C LEU A 693 -30.13 -5.03 -22.12
N PRO A 694 -31.08 -5.70 -22.78
CA PRO A 694 -32.47 -5.23 -22.86
C PRO A 694 -33.16 -4.98 -21.52
N ASP A 695 -32.87 -5.75 -20.51
CA ASP A 695 -33.37 -5.63 -19.13
C ASP A 695 -32.74 -4.46 -18.37
N GLN A 696 -31.50 -4.12 -18.67
CA GLN A 696 -30.76 -3.02 -18.03
C GLN A 696 -31.18 -1.62 -18.52
N VAL A 697 -31.66 -1.51 -19.76
CA VAL A 697 -31.99 -0.20 -20.35
C VAL A 697 -33.08 0.53 -19.59
N ASN A 698 -34.07 -0.18 -19.07
CA ASN A 698 -35.17 0.44 -18.31
C ASN A 698 -34.67 1.05 -17.01
N GLU A 699 -33.74 0.39 -16.34
CA GLU A 699 -33.11 0.89 -15.12
C GLU A 699 -32.30 2.15 -15.44
N TYR A 700 -31.47 2.12 -16.48
CA TYR A 700 -30.69 3.27 -16.93
C TYR A 700 -31.59 4.45 -17.34
N ASP A 701 -32.59 4.21 -18.17
CA ASP A 701 -33.50 5.26 -18.65
C ASP A 701 -34.32 5.87 -17.47
N THR A 702 -34.66 5.06 -16.44
CA THR A 702 -35.32 5.57 -15.21
C THR A 702 -34.40 6.47 -14.42
N ALA A 703 -33.15 6.05 -14.21
CA ALA A 703 -32.14 6.85 -13.53
C ALA A 703 -31.87 8.17 -14.30
N ARG A 704 -31.83 8.11 -15.64
CA ARG A 704 -31.63 9.27 -16.52
C ARG A 704 -32.74 10.31 -16.42
N ILE A 705 -33.97 9.89 -16.18
CA ILE A 705 -35.12 10.83 -16.03
C ILE A 705 -35.05 11.54 -14.67
N THR A 706 -34.57 10.87 -13.65
CA THR A 706 -34.52 11.38 -12.27
C THR A 706 -33.24 12.16 -11.97
N THR A 707 -32.22 12.01 -12.79
CA THR A 707 -30.87 12.56 -12.57
C THR A 707 -30.39 13.24 -13.85
N GLU A 708 -29.74 14.40 -13.77
CA GLU A 708 -29.12 15.02 -14.93
C GLU A 708 -28.00 14.13 -15.46
N VAL A 709 -28.08 13.76 -16.76
CA VAL A 709 -26.96 13.11 -17.44
C VAL A 709 -25.93 14.19 -17.74
N GLU A 710 -24.70 13.96 -17.37
CA GLU A 710 -23.58 14.81 -17.80
C GLU A 710 -23.43 14.72 -19.33
N ASN A 711 -23.92 15.72 -20.02
CA ASN A 711 -23.64 15.92 -21.44
C ASN A 711 -22.22 16.50 -21.61
N ILE A 712 -21.24 15.86 -21.05
CA ILE A 712 -19.85 16.14 -21.37
C ILE A 712 -19.49 15.13 -22.47
N GLN A 713 -19.05 15.64 -23.63
CA GLN A 713 -18.30 14.81 -24.55
C GLN A 713 -17.05 14.33 -23.80
N PHE A 714 -17.14 13.16 -23.18
CA PHE A 714 -16.00 12.52 -22.54
C PHE A 714 -15.02 12.13 -23.64
N GLU A 715 -13.98 12.90 -23.83
CA GLU A 715 -12.79 12.42 -24.51
C GLU A 715 -12.07 11.50 -23.53
N LEU A 716 -12.37 10.22 -23.63
CA LEU A 716 -11.86 9.16 -22.76
C LEU A 716 -10.39 8.83 -22.99
N PHE A 717 -9.79 9.35 -24.05
CA PHE A 717 -8.36 9.22 -24.35
C PHE A 717 -7.80 10.56 -24.79
N VAL A 718 -6.68 10.88 -24.17
CA VAL A 718 -5.85 11.97 -24.63
C VAL A 718 -5.02 11.44 -25.81
N THR A 719 -5.49 11.70 -27.02
CA THR A 719 -4.82 11.31 -28.27
C THR A 719 -4.15 12.49 -28.96
N ASN A 720 -4.57 13.72 -28.62
CA ASN A 720 -4.05 14.95 -29.15
C ASN A 720 -4.21 16.09 -28.12
N GLU A 721 -3.64 17.26 -28.39
CA GLU A 721 -3.69 18.40 -27.50
C GLU A 721 -5.12 18.86 -27.18
N LYS A 722 -6.04 18.81 -28.13
CA LYS A 722 -7.44 19.20 -27.91
C LYS A 722 -8.14 18.29 -26.92
N SER A 723 -7.96 16.98 -27.05
CA SER A 723 -8.49 15.99 -26.13
C SER A 723 -7.84 16.12 -24.73
N ALA A 724 -6.56 16.49 -24.67
CA ALA A 724 -5.88 16.80 -23.43
C ALA A 724 -6.52 17.99 -22.69
N ILE A 725 -6.81 19.05 -23.42
CA ILE A 725 -7.42 20.26 -22.84
C ILE A 725 -8.85 19.96 -22.40
N SER A 726 -9.67 19.28 -23.23
CA SER A 726 -11.03 18.89 -22.86
C SER A 726 -11.05 18.02 -21.61
N TRP A 727 -10.14 17.06 -21.52
CA TRP A 727 -9.97 16.21 -20.35
C TRP A 727 -9.57 17.01 -19.10
N LEU A 728 -8.66 18.01 -19.23
CA LEU A 728 -8.26 18.87 -18.12
C LEU A 728 -9.42 19.76 -17.64
N TYR A 729 -10.25 20.30 -18.54
CA TYR A 729 -11.46 21.02 -18.17
C TYR A 729 -12.38 20.16 -17.31
N GLN A 730 -12.57 18.90 -17.65
CA GLN A 730 -13.35 17.95 -16.87
C GLN A 730 -12.73 17.72 -15.47
N GLN A 731 -11.40 17.50 -15.41
CA GLN A 731 -10.73 17.25 -14.12
C GLN A 731 -10.70 18.45 -13.18
N LEU A 732 -10.74 19.67 -13.73
CA LEU A 732 -10.65 20.92 -12.96
C LEU A 732 -11.99 21.60 -12.70
N ASP A 733 -13.08 21.08 -13.24
CA ASP A 733 -14.44 21.59 -13.01
C ASP A 733 -14.78 21.47 -11.51
N GLU A 734 -15.29 22.55 -10.91
CA GLU A 734 -15.64 22.60 -9.47
C GLU A 734 -16.72 21.58 -9.08
N GLN A 735 -17.51 21.12 -10.04
CA GLN A 735 -18.57 20.15 -9.83
C GLN A 735 -18.03 18.70 -9.78
N PHE A 736 -16.80 18.46 -10.27
CA PHE A 736 -16.16 17.13 -10.29
C PHE A 736 -15.09 17.00 -9.21
N CYS A 737 -13.89 17.44 -9.54
CA CYS A 737 -12.73 17.32 -8.65
C CYS A 737 -12.27 18.69 -8.14
N GLY A 738 -12.70 19.81 -8.82
CA GLY A 738 -12.30 21.16 -8.50
C GLY A 738 -10.81 21.42 -8.72
N PRO A 739 -10.28 22.50 -8.15
CA PRO A 739 -8.86 22.87 -8.33
C PRO A 739 -7.89 21.80 -7.84
N GLN A 740 -6.95 21.37 -8.69
CA GLN A 740 -5.98 20.30 -8.44
C GLN A 740 -4.55 20.77 -8.67
N THR A 741 -3.62 20.17 -7.93
CA THR A 741 -2.17 20.39 -8.13
C THR A 741 -1.66 19.59 -9.34
N TYR A 742 -0.52 20.01 -9.89
CA TYR A 742 0.16 19.25 -10.95
C TYR A 742 0.41 17.78 -10.57
N ALA A 743 0.77 17.54 -9.30
CA ALA A 743 1.02 16.18 -8.79
C ALA A 743 -0.24 15.30 -8.72
N GLU A 744 -1.43 15.89 -8.66
CA GLU A 744 -2.72 15.19 -8.70
C GLU A 744 -3.17 14.92 -10.14
N LEU A 745 -2.90 15.86 -11.05
CA LEU A 745 -3.28 15.78 -12.46
C LEU A 745 -2.38 14.84 -13.26
N GLN A 746 -1.07 14.89 -13.05
CA GLN A 746 -0.10 14.16 -13.88
C GLN A 746 -0.32 12.64 -13.89
N PRO A 747 -0.56 11.95 -12.77
CA PRO A 747 -0.82 10.51 -12.80
C PRO A 747 -2.10 10.15 -13.58
N LYS A 748 -3.15 10.94 -13.40
CA LYS A 748 -4.43 10.76 -14.11
C LYS A 748 -4.23 10.99 -15.61
N PHE A 749 -3.53 12.05 -15.97
CA PHE A 749 -3.22 12.37 -17.37
C PHE A 749 -2.43 11.26 -18.05
N MET A 750 -1.41 10.73 -17.38
CA MET A 750 -0.59 9.63 -17.93
C MET A 750 -1.37 8.32 -18.11
N GLN A 751 -2.43 8.10 -17.34
CA GLN A 751 -3.33 6.93 -17.52
C GLN A 751 -4.20 7.06 -18.75
N GLU A 752 -4.58 8.29 -19.10
CA GLU A 752 -5.50 8.57 -20.21
C GLU A 752 -4.79 8.87 -21.53
N VAL A 753 -3.48 9.21 -21.51
CA VAL A 753 -2.66 9.33 -22.72
C VAL A 753 -2.42 7.94 -23.28
N LYS A 754 -3.24 7.57 -24.31
CA LYS A 754 -3.06 6.31 -25.04
C LYS A 754 -2.75 6.63 -26.47
N ALA A 755 -2.01 6.08 -27.22
CA ALA A 755 -1.79 6.21 -28.68
C ALA A 755 -1.94 7.66 -29.21
N VAL A 756 -1.03 8.54 -28.81
CA VAL A 756 -0.90 9.87 -29.44
C VAL A 756 -0.77 9.67 -30.97
N ASP A 757 -1.51 10.45 -31.74
CA ASP A 757 -1.46 10.37 -33.22
C ASP A 757 0.00 10.43 -33.67
N LYS A 758 0.36 9.56 -34.58
CA LYS A 758 1.74 9.44 -35.14
C LYS A 758 2.34 10.77 -35.63
N TYR A 759 1.51 11.71 -35.98
CA TYR A 759 1.90 13.02 -36.49
C TYR A 759 1.71 14.16 -35.51
N GLU A 760 1.09 13.90 -34.33
CA GLU A 760 0.85 14.90 -33.29
C GLU A 760 2.08 15.08 -32.40
N GLN A 761 2.53 16.32 -32.26
CA GLN A 761 3.52 16.70 -31.26
C GLN A 761 2.76 17.13 -29.99
N MET A 762 2.52 16.19 -29.10
CA MET A 762 1.85 16.44 -27.84
C MET A 762 2.72 17.29 -26.92
N PRO A 763 2.28 18.48 -26.48
CA PRO A 763 3.02 19.26 -25.48
C PRO A 763 3.06 18.51 -24.12
N GLU A 764 4.03 18.86 -23.29
CA GLU A 764 4.05 18.39 -21.91
C GLU A 764 2.83 18.92 -21.14
N LEU A 765 2.31 18.14 -20.19
CA LEU A 765 1.16 18.53 -19.35
C LEU A 765 1.36 19.91 -18.71
N ALA A 766 2.57 20.23 -18.26
CA ALA A 766 2.88 21.53 -17.67
C ALA A 766 2.60 22.67 -18.66
N THR A 767 3.02 22.53 -19.91
CA THR A 767 2.79 23.51 -20.98
C THR A 767 1.30 23.67 -21.28
N ILE A 768 0.55 22.56 -21.34
CA ILE A 768 -0.90 22.60 -21.56
C ILE A 768 -1.61 23.33 -20.43
N LEU A 769 -1.20 23.08 -19.19
CA LEU A 769 -1.76 23.73 -18.00
C LEU A 769 -1.45 25.23 -17.98
N GLU A 770 -0.20 25.62 -18.23
CA GLU A 770 0.24 27.03 -18.26
C GLU A 770 -0.43 27.84 -19.36
N GLU A 771 -0.75 27.21 -20.48
CA GLU A 771 -1.39 27.88 -21.63
C GLU A 771 -2.92 28.01 -21.51
N ASN A 772 -3.57 27.16 -20.68
CA ASN A 772 -5.05 27.07 -20.68
C ASN A 772 -5.69 27.28 -19.31
N PHE A 773 -4.94 27.22 -18.20
CA PHE A 773 -5.49 27.25 -16.84
C PHE A 773 -4.72 28.23 -15.96
N LEU A 774 -5.32 28.62 -14.84
CA LEU A 774 -4.69 29.45 -13.83
C LEU A 774 -4.32 28.67 -12.59
N GLN A 775 -3.32 29.15 -11.83
CA GLN A 775 -2.87 28.53 -10.60
C GLN A 775 -3.20 29.42 -9.40
N ASP A 776 -3.74 28.83 -8.32
CA ASP A 776 -4.02 29.54 -7.06
C ASP A 776 -2.76 29.68 -6.18
N GLU A 777 -2.87 30.41 -5.08
CA GLU A 777 -1.76 30.62 -4.12
C GLU A 777 -1.27 29.32 -3.46
N LYS A 778 -2.03 28.22 -3.54
CA LYS A 778 -1.69 26.88 -3.05
C LYS A 778 -1.07 25.98 -4.11
N GLY A 779 -0.83 26.52 -5.32
CA GLY A 779 -0.26 25.77 -6.44
C GLY A 779 -1.25 24.82 -7.12
N ARG A 780 -2.56 25.01 -6.96
CA ARG A 780 -3.61 24.20 -7.61
C ARG A 780 -4.08 24.91 -8.87
N TRP A 781 -4.19 24.17 -9.95
CA TRP A 781 -4.75 24.61 -11.23
C TRP A 781 -6.27 24.66 -11.16
N TYR A 782 -6.87 25.65 -11.76
CA TYR A 782 -8.33 25.83 -11.85
C TYR A 782 -8.74 26.46 -13.17
N ILE A 783 -10.01 26.31 -13.55
CA ILE A 783 -10.59 26.88 -14.76
C ILE A 783 -10.72 28.39 -14.57
N PRO A 784 -10.15 29.22 -15.47
CA PRO A 784 -10.25 30.68 -15.40
C PRO A 784 -11.71 31.16 -15.48
N ASP A 785 -12.07 32.18 -14.71
CA ASP A 785 -13.33 32.88 -14.91
C ASP A 785 -13.34 33.67 -16.24
N VAL A 786 -14.55 34.02 -16.73
CA VAL A 786 -14.76 34.66 -18.05
C VAL A 786 -13.94 35.96 -18.22
N THR A 787 -13.59 36.64 -17.15
CA THR A 787 -12.83 37.90 -17.19
C THR A 787 -11.34 37.68 -17.38
N LYS A 788 -10.80 36.54 -16.94
CA LYS A 788 -9.39 36.15 -17.06
C LYS A 788 -9.13 35.24 -18.26
N GLU A 789 -10.13 34.53 -18.72
CA GLU A 789 -10.08 33.63 -19.87
C GLU A 789 -9.65 34.34 -21.16
N GLY A 790 -10.14 35.56 -21.39
CA GLY A 790 -9.80 36.35 -22.57
C GLY A 790 -8.31 36.65 -22.74
N ASP A 791 -7.57 36.82 -21.67
CA ASP A 791 -6.13 37.12 -21.72
C ASP A 791 -5.29 35.85 -21.91
N LEU A 792 -5.72 34.73 -21.36
CA LEU A 792 -5.09 33.41 -21.61
C LEU A 792 -5.31 32.96 -23.04
N VAL A 793 -6.52 33.11 -23.59
CA VAL A 793 -6.81 32.77 -25.00
C VAL A 793 -5.92 33.57 -25.94
N LYS A 794 -5.76 34.88 -25.70
CA LYS A 794 -4.86 35.74 -26.52
C LYS A 794 -3.40 35.30 -26.44
N LEU A 795 -2.92 34.94 -25.26
CA LEU A 795 -1.54 34.48 -25.05
C LEU A 795 -1.32 33.15 -25.77
N ARG A 796 -2.26 32.22 -25.63
CA ARG A 796 -2.23 30.92 -26.30
C ARG A 796 -2.27 31.05 -27.81
N GLU A 797 -3.19 31.84 -28.36
CA GLU A 797 -3.27 32.08 -29.82
C GLU A 797 -1.98 32.70 -30.37
N LYS A 798 -1.35 33.60 -29.61
CA LYS A 798 -0.06 34.18 -29.96
C LYS A 798 1.07 33.16 -30.02
N ASN A 799 1.14 32.23 -29.06
CA ASN A 799 2.16 31.18 -29.03
C ASN A 799 1.94 30.17 -30.17
N LEU A 800 0.70 29.72 -30.36
CA LEU A 800 0.33 28.78 -31.44
C LEU A 800 0.54 29.38 -32.83
N TRP A 801 0.27 30.69 -33.01
CA TRP A 801 0.57 31.37 -34.26
C TRP A 801 2.06 31.42 -34.55
N LYS A 802 2.90 31.73 -33.59
CA LYS A 802 4.37 31.74 -33.73
C LYS A 802 4.92 30.36 -34.12
N GLU A 803 4.34 29.30 -33.59
CA GLU A 803 4.67 27.93 -33.94
C GLU A 803 4.22 27.60 -35.37
N PHE A 804 3.01 28.00 -35.77
CA PHE A 804 2.52 27.83 -37.12
C PHE A 804 3.33 28.61 -38.15
N GLU A 805 3.84 29.83 -37.83
CA GLU A 805 4.78 30.57 -38.68
C GLU A 805 6.09 29.76 -38.87
N GLY A 806 6.52 29.01 -37.89
CA GLY A 806 7.64 28.06 -38.00
C GLY A 806 7.34 26.96 -39.06
N TYR A 807 6.13 26.44 -39.06
CA TYR A 807 5.70 25.44 -40.07
C TYR A 807 5.58 26.03 -41.48
N MET A 808 5.08 27.27 -41.64
CA MET A 808 5.05 27.94 -42.92
C MET A 808 6.46 28.13 -43.49
N ASN A 809 7.42 28.52 -42.67
CA ASN A 809 8.80 28.79 -43.05
C ASN A 809 9.64 27.50 -43.27
N SER A 810 9.14 26.34 -42.85
CA SER A 810 9.80 25.05 -43.08
C SER A 810 9.59 24.56 -44.52
N LYS A 811 10.50 23.72 -45.05
CA LYS A 811 10.39 23.14 -46.39
C LYS A 811 10.11 21.64 -46.31
N GLY A 812 9.19 21.15 -47.15
CA GLY A 812 8.84 19.74 -47.30
C GLY A 812 7.61 19.30 -46.47
N LYS A 813 7.30 17.98 -46.47
CA LYS A 813 6.16 17.42 -45.73
C LYS A 813 6.35 17.58 -44.23
N LEU A 814 5.32 18.01 -43.55
CA LEU A 814 5.30 18.11 -42.09
C LEU A 814 5.12 16.69 -41.49
N LYS A 815 6.13 16.22 -40.80
CA LYS A 815 6.13 14.88 -40.18
C LYS A 815 5.69 14.90 -38.73
N LEU A 816 5.82 16.04 -38.07
CA LEU A 816 5.44 16.23 -36.68
C LEU A 816 4.97 17.69 -36.50
N PHE A 817 3.79 17.91 -35.96
CA PHE A 817 3.17 19.23 -35.77
C PHE A 817 2.11 19.18 -34.68
N ARG A 818 1.74 20.36 -34.15
CA ARG A 818 0.59 20.50 -33.21
C ARG A 818 -0.66 20.82 -34.05
N SER A 819 -1.70 19.99 -33.96
CA SER A 819 -2.96 20.19 -34.67
C SER A 819 -3.63 21.52 -34.32
N GLU A 820 -3.54 21.95 -33.03
CA GLU A 820 -4.05 23.25 -32.61
C GLU A 820 -3.33 24.43 -33.26
N ALA A 821 -2.02 24.34 -33.45
CA ALA A 821 -1.29 25.37 -34.20
C ALA A 821 -1.73 25.45 -35.65
N ILE A 822 -2.02 24.31 -36.29
CA ILE A 822 -2.59 24.26 -37.66
C ILE A 822 -4.00 24.88 -37.69
N ARG A 823 -4.86 24.57 -36.69
CA ARG A 823 -6.23 25.15 -36.60
C ARG A 823 -6.19 26.68 -36.44
N VAL A 824 -5.37 27.17 -35.50
CA VAL A 824 -5.18 28.62 -35.30
C VAL A 824 -4.62 29.27 -36.55
N GLY A 825 -3.64 28.63 -37.17
CA GLY A 825 -3.03 29.10 -38.44
C GLY A 825 -4.03 29.21 -39.57
N PHE A 826 -4.81 28.15 -39.84
CA PHE A 826 -5.83 28.16 -40.89
C PHE A 826 -6.94 29.17 -40.60
N SER A 827 -7.40 29.27 -39.37
CA SER A 827 -8.41 30.29 -38.99
C SER A 827 -7.92 31.71 -39.22
N ARG A 828 -6.65 32.01 -38.92
CA ARG A 828 -6.07 33.35 -39.10
C ARG A 828 -5.82 33.66 -40.57
N LEU A 829 -5.21 32.73 -41.33
CA LEU A 829 -5.01 32.88 -42.78
C LEU A 829 -6.34 33.04 -43.50
N TRP A 830 -7.39 32.37 -43.05
CA TRP A 830 -8.74 32.55 -43.59
C TRP A 830 -9.31 33.96 -43.36
N LYS A 831 -9.14 34.52 -42.14
CA LYS A 831 -9.54 35.91 -41.83
C LYS A 831 -8.75 36.90 -42.67
N GLU A 832 -7.49 36.62 -42.95
CA GLU A 832 -6.60 37.39 -43.81
C GLU A 832 -6.84 37.13 -45.32
N LYS A 833 -7.76 36.25 -45.68
CA LYS A 833 -8.07 35.83 -47.07
C LYS A 833 -6.88 35.26 -47.86
N ASN A 834 -5.90 34.69 -47.11
CA ASN A 834 -4.72 34.08 -47.70
C ASN A 834 -4.97 32.59 -47.99
N TYR A 835 -5.90 32.31 -48.93
CA TYR A 835 -6.32 30.94 -49.24
C TYR A 835 -5.16 30.07 -49.77
N LYS A 836 -4.26 30.68 -50.57
CA LYS A 836 -3.10 29.97 -51.11
C LYS A 836 -2.21 29.39 -50.03
N ALA A 837 -1.92 30.14 -48.98
CA ALA A 837 -1.09 29.64 -47.86
C ALA A 837 -1.77 28.47 -47.12
N ILE A 838 -3.11 28.44 -47.01
CA ILE A 838 -3.86 27.33 -46.44
C ILE A 838 -3.68 26.07 -47.31
N VAL A 839 -3.83 26.18 -48.62
CA VAL A 839 -3.66 25.05 -49.56
C VAL A 839 -2.20 24.56 -49.52
N ASP A 840 -1.22 25.46 -49.61
CA ASP A 840 0.21 25.13 -49.59
C ASP A 840 0.63 24.37 -48.30
N ILE A 841 0.07 24.70 -47.13
CA ILE A 841 0.33 24.00 -45.89
C ILE A 841 -0.44 22.69 -45.80
N ALA A 842 -1.73 22.68 -46.21
CA ALA A 842 -2.56 21.49 -46.23
C ALA A 842 -1.95 20.36 -47.05
N GLU A 843 -1.43 20.64 -48.25
CA GLU A 843 -0.75 19.66 -49.10
C GLU A 843 0.55 19.07 -48.48
N ARG A 844 1.08 19.72 -47.45
CA ARG A 844 2.26 19.27 -46.71
C ARG A 844 1.93 18.44 -45.48
N LEU A 845 0.67 18.46 -45.05
CA LEU A 845 0.13 17.62 -43.98
C LEU A 845 -0.17 16.20 -44.51
N PRO A 846 -0.24 15.20 -43.62
CA PRO A 846 -0.81 13.92 -43.97
C PRO A 846 -2.28 14.06 -44.32
N GLU A 847 -2.70 13.41 -45.41
CA GLU A 847 -4.09 13.47 -45.91
C GLU A 847 -5.12 13.08 -44.87
N GLN A 848 -4.81 12.07 -44.07
CA GLN A 848 -5.62 11.59 -42.94
C GLN A 848 -5.90 12.69 -41.90
N THR A 849 -4.95 13.56 -41.59
CA THR A 849 -5.11 14.66 -40.61
C THR A 849 -6.15 15.69 -41.05
N ILE A 850 -6.23 15.95 -42.37
CA ILE A 850 -7.21 16.88 -42.91
C ILE A 850 -8.60 16.22 -42.97
N GLN A 851 -8.69 14.95 -43.31
CA GLN A 851 -9.96 14.22 -43.43
C GLN A 851 -10.62 13.96 -42.08
N GLU A 852 -9.84 13.76 -41.03
CA GLU A 852 -10.34 13.50 -39.66
C GLU A 852 -10.76 14.78 -38.89
N ASP A 853 -10.28 15.95 -39.31
CA ASP A 853 -10.66 17.24 -38.71
C ASP A 853 -11.61 18.03 -39.57
N SER A 854 -12.88 18.04 -39.22
CA SER A 854 -13.95 18.73 -39.97
C SER A 854 -13.69 20.24 -40.21
N ASN A 855 -12.99 20.91 -39.29
CA ASN A 855 -12.62 22.32 -39.42
C ASN A 855 -11.47 22.51 -40.41
N LEU A 856 -10.44 21.70 -40.33
CA LEU A 856 -9.31 21.73 -41.27
C LEU A 856 -9.80 21.36 -42.70
N LEU A 857 -10.63 20.34 -42.81
CA LEU A 857 -11.23 19.93 -44.07
C LEU A 857 -12.05 21.08 -44.68
N MET A 858 -12.90 21.75 -43.92
CA MET A 858 -13.70 22.89 -44.38
C MET A 858 -12.81 24.04 -44.88
N TYR A 859 -11.77 24.43 -44.13
CA TYR A 859 -10.84 25.47 -44.57
C TYR A 859 -10.11 25.09 -45.85
N TYR A 860 -9.67 23.84 -45.97
CA TYR A 860 -8.97 23.33 -47.13
C TYR A 860 -9.87 23.32 -48.39
N ASP A 861 -11.05 22.69 -48.31
CA ASP A 861 -11.97 22.54 -49.45
C ASP A 861 -12.44 23.90 -50.00
N ILE A 862 -12.82 24.80 -49.10
CA ILE A 862 -13.26 26.14 -49.55
C ILE A 862 -12.07 26.96 -50.09
N SER A 863 -10.86 26.78 -49.54
CA SER A 863 -9.66 27.48 -50.04
C SER A 863 -9.24 26.95 -51.41
N LEU A 864 -9.29 25.62 -51.60
CA LEU A 864 -8.99 24.99 -52.89
C LEU A 864 -9.89 25.52 -54.03
N GLY A 865 -11.17 25.81 -53.74
CA GLY A 865 -12.10 26.40 -54.69
C GLY A 865 -11.91 27.92 -54.95
N ARG A 866 -10.99 28.58 -54.23
CA ARG A 866 -10.71 30.03 -54.33
C ARG A 866 -9.30 30.37 -54.76
N VAL A 867 -8.39 29.39 -54.88
CA VAL A 867 -7.04 29.47 -55.44
C VAL A 867 -7.08 29.03 -56.89
#